data_04175d3955a9dc55b616ab69fa0ef2cf
#
_entry.id   04175d3955a9dc55b616ab69fa0ef2cf
#
_cell.length_a   1.000
_cell.length_b   1.000
_cell.length_c   1.000
_cell.angle_alpha   90.00
_cell.angle_beta   90.00
_cell.angle_gamma   90.00
#
_symmetry.space_group_name_H-M   'P 1'
#
loop_
_entity.id
_entity.type
_entity.pdbx_description
1 polymer ?
#
loop_
_entity_poly.entity_id
_entity_poly.type
_entity_poly.pdbx_seq_one_letter_code
_entity_poly.pdbx_strand_id
1 'polypeptide(L)'
;MSIRLPTLRMLIFSGTLAGAGLFSSLSASASEGDWPTYGQDAGGMRHAPLAQITPDNVAQLRPAWTYRMRPVTAEAPTVSVADQAQRAAEGVGPVRRRASRFNASQATPLVVGGLMYLSTPYRSVVALEPETGREVWRYEVPGPGQPSLRGVEYWAGDARQGPRILFGTRDGRLVALEARTGKAAAGFGIDGAIDLKTPEVLGAAAGQPGAAQYGLTSPPVVFQDLVITGAATQEYPTLGAAGDVRAWDVRTGQLRWTFHTVPRPGEAGHDTWQGNSWQGRSGTNVWGFMTVDVQRGLVFLPVAAPAWDRYGGDRIGANLYGTSIVALDARTGKHRWHFQVVHHDIWDFDTQAPPLLFDWKGKGRSVPAVAVVSKSGYLFVLDRRSGKPLIPVVERPVPASDVPGEQAWPTQPAPVRPAPYARQTFSMADIATVTPELEQYCRNWVTSLGMRMGGPYLPIGHKALTITFPGHLGGANWGGASFDPTRGLLFVNSSDFGHVEQLAPREDGTLTTASPATGRFMEREKRWPCQQPPWGSLTAIDVHKGEILWRKNLGVTDNLPAALSDTGRPNIGGSISTASGVVFIGATDDARFRAFDARSGATLWTYKLEASAHATPITYLGKDGRQYVAIVATGGSFLDSPIDSDGVFVFALP
;
A
#
# COMPACT_ATOMS: atom_id res chain seq x y z
N MET A 1 37.53 -64.54 49.85
CA MET A 1 37.86 -65.25 48.59
C MET A 1 38.16 -64.18 47.55
N SER A 2 39.44 -63.96 47.24
CA SER A 2 39.98 -62.86 46.43
C SER A 2 39.76 -63.15 44.93
N ILE A 3 39.33 -62.15 44.13
CA ILE A 3 39.52 -62.23 42.72
C ILE A 3 40.04 -60.86 42.21
N ARG A 4 41.15 -60.95 41.49
CA ARG A 4 41.98 -59.88 40.96
C ARG A 4 41.40 -59.27 39.70
N LEU A 5 41.56 -57.95 39.54
CA LEU A 5 41.39 -57.19 38.31
C LEU A 5 42.57 -57.42 37.34
N PRO A 6 42.34 -57.41 36.02
CA PRO A 6 43.40 -57.22 35.03
C PRO A 6 43.43 -55.79 34.48
N THR A 7 44.65 -55.33 34.36
CA THR A 7 45.11 -54.07 33.76
C THR A 7 44.73 -53.92 32.29
N LEU A 8 44.15 -52.75 31.94
CA LEU A 8 43.84 -52.33 30.55
C LEU A 8 44.97 -51.45 30.00
N ARG A 9 45.63 -51.90 28.95
CA ARG A 9 46.62 -51.16 28.17
C ARG A 9 45.98 -50.08 27.33
N MET A 10 46.50 -48.87 27.42
CA MET A 10 46.16 -47.68 26.63
C MET A 10 46.78 -47.77 25.24
N LEU A 11 45.96 -47.83 24.19
CA LEU A 11 46.39 -47.70 22.81
C LEU A 11 46.11 -46.24 22.37
N ILE A 12 47.18 -45.53 22.07
CA ILE A 12 47.14 -44.18 21.50
C ILE A 12 46.87 -44.31 20.00
N PHE A 13 45.69 -43.85 19.55
CA PHE A 13 45.39 -43.64 18.13
C PHE A 13 45.56 -42.16 17.81
N SER A 14 46.59 -41.85 17.02
CA SER A 14 46.77 -40.53 16.41
C SER A 14 45.74 -40.38 15.27
N GLY A 15 44.65 -39.66 15.55
CA GLY A 15 43.65 -39.27 14.53
C GLY A 15 43.94 -37.86 14.06
N THR A 16 44.30 -37.70 12.80
CA THR A 16 44.42 -36.46 12.06
C THR A 16 43.08 -35.73 12.08
N LEU A 17 43.00 -34.57 12.72
CA LEU A 17 41.88 -33.64 12.58
C LEU A 17 41.89 -33.07 11.16
N ALA A 18 40.96 -33.54 10.33
CA ALA A 18 40.55 -32.82 9.13
C ALA A 18 39.69 -31.64 9.57
N GLY A 19 40.23 -30.44 9.43
CA GLY A 19 39.51 -29.19 9.71
C GLY A 19 38.34 -29.03 8.72
N ALA A 20 37.12 -29.30 9.20
CA ALA A 20 35.90 -28.85 8.52
C ALA A 20 35.79 -27.33 8.73
N GLY A 21 36.26 -26.56 7.78
CA GLY A 21 36.02 -25.13 7.70
C GLY A 21 34.52 -24.86 7.66
N LEU A 22 33.96 -24.40 8.77
CA LEU A 22 32.66 -23.75 8.81
C LEU A 22 32.78 -22.47 7.98
N PHE A 23 32.44 -22.54 6.69
CA PHE A 23 32.08 -21.37 5.90
C PHE A 23 30.77 -20.83 6.47
N SER A 24 30.86 -19.98 7.47
CA SER A 24 29.78 -19.06 7.82
C SER A 24 29.53 -18.19 6.58
N SER A 25 28.47 -18.47 5.84
CA SER A 25 27.95 -17.57 4.84
C SER A 25 27.51 -16.30 5.57
N LEU A 26 28.36 -15.29 5.55
CA LEU A 26 28.00 -13.91 5.89
C LEU A 26 27.00 -13.43 4.83
N SER A 27 25.73 -13.79 4.99
CA SER A 27 24.65 -12.96 4.49
C SER A 27 24.84 -11.62 5.20
N ALA A 28 25.14 -10.56 4.46
CA ALA A 28 25.16 -9.22 5.01
C ALA A 28 23.72 -8.94 5.50
N SER A 29 23.47 -9.23 6.78
CA SER A 29 22.26 -8.81 7.45
C SER A 29 22.23 -7.28 7.41
N ALA A 30 21.08 -6.69 7.08
CA ALA A 30 20.89 -5.26 7.23
C ALA A 30 21.29 -4.84 8.66
N SER A 31 21.97 -3.71 8.80
CA SER A 31 22.34 -3.16 10.10
C SER A 31 21.07 -2.68 10.83
N GLU A 32 21.11 -2.58 12.16
CA GLU A 32 19.97 -2.05 12.94
C GLU A 32 19.55 -0.64 12.52
N GLY A 33 20.44 0.10 11.86
CA GLY A 33 20.19 1.44 11.33
C GLY A 33 19.68 1.50 9.90
N ASP A 34 19.56 0.37 9.20
CA ASP A 34 19.12 0.32 7.81
C ASP A 34 17.59 0.36 7.69
N TRP A 35 17.12 0.71 6.48
CA TRP A 35 15.72 0.59 6.03
C TRP A 35 15.70 -0.22 4.73
N PRO A 36 15.87 -1.56 4.80
CA PRO A 36 16.22 -2.37 3.63
C PRO A 36 15.06 -2.74 2.72
N THR A 37 13.82 -2.58 3.16
CA THR A 37 12.60 -2.86 2.39
C THR A 37 11.52 -1.84 2.75
N TYR A 38 10.44 -1.77 1.98
CA TYR A 38 9.34 -0.82 2.19
C TYR A 38 8.84 -0.79 3.65
N GLY A 39 8.69 -1.95 4.26
CA GLY A 39 8.16 -2.12 5.60
C GLY A 39 9.17 -1.93 6.74
N GLN A 40 10.41 -1.58 6.45
CA GLN A 40 11.59 -1.67 7.31
C GLN A 40 11.98 -3.13 7.55
N ASP A 41 11.01 -4.00 7.78
CA ASP A 41 11.13 -5.45 7.84
C ASP A 41 10.22 -6.13 6.80
N ALA A 42 10.44 -7.41 6.56
CA ALA A 42 9.64 -8.18 5.60
C ALA A 42 8.17 -8.33 6.03
N GLY A 43 7.87 -8.17 7.32
CA GLY A 43 6.53 -8.22 7.91
C GLY A 43 5.76 -6.90 7.86
N GLY A 44 6.39 -5.82 7.39
CA GLY A 44 5.73 -4.55 7.13
C GLY A 44 5.37 -3.74 8.36
N MET A 45 6.08 -3.91 9.49
CA MET A 45 5.79 -3.16 10.73
C MET A 45 6.03 -1.65 10.59
N ARG A 46 6.94 -1.22 9.71
CA ARG A 46 7.35 0.18 9.57
C ARG A 46 7.75 0.80 10.90
N HIS A 47 8.51 0.04 11.66
CA HIS A 47 9.04 0.38 12.96
C HIS A 47 10.56 0.38 12.96
N ALA A 48 11.17 1.52 13.29
CA ALA A 48 12.61 1.62 13.42
C ALA A 48 13.04 1.36 14.88
N PRO A 49 14.06 0.52 15.12
CA PRO A 49 14.62 0.32 16.46
C PRO A 49 15.47 1.52 16.93
N LEU A 50 15.42 2.64 16.23
CA LEU A 50 16.19 3.86 16.50
C LEU A 50 15.51 4.73 17.55
N ALA A 51 16.32 5.37 18.41
CA ALA A 51 15.85 6.15 19.54
C ALA A 51 16.62 7.46 19.81
N GLN A 52 17.43 7.95 18.86
CA GLN A 52 18.13 9.25 19.05
C GLN A 52 17.14 10.41 18.95
N ILE A 53 16.17 10.33 18.04
CA ILE A 53 15.08 11.30 17.94
C ILE A 53 13.97 10.86 18.89
N THR A 54 13.73 11.64 19.92
CA THR A 54 12.79 11.36 21.02
C THR A 54 11.65 12.36 21.06
N PRO A 55 10.56 12.12 21.81
CA PRO A 55 9.53 13.14 22.03
C PRO A 55 10.08 14.47 22.57
N ASP A 56 11.15 14.44 23.36
CA ASP A 56 11.72 15.64 24.01
C ASP A 56 12.59 16.48 23.06
N ASN A 57 13.19 15.88 22.02
CA ASN A 57 14.13 16.59 21.14
C ASN A 57 13.65 16.73 19.69
N VAL A 58 12.57 16.03 19.29
CA VAL A 58 12.07 16.03 17.90
C VAL A 58 11.72 17.44 17.40
N ALA A 59 11.36 18.35 18.26
CA ALA A 59 11.10 19.76 17.93
C ALA A 59 12.36 20.48 17.38
N GLN A 60 13.54 19.92 17.60
CA GLN A 60 14.81 20.47 17.14
C GLN A 60 15.19 20.00 15.73
N LEU A 61 14.43 19.08 15.11
CA LEU A 61 14.71 18.61 13.75
C LEU A 61 14.82 19.76 12.75
N ARG A 62 15.87 19.69 11.91
CA ARG A 62 16.13 20.67 10.85
C ARG A 62 16.38 19.94 9.54
N PRO A 63 16.12 20.56 8.37
CA PRO A 63 16.57 20.04 7.10
C PRO A 63 18.08 19.79 7.10
N ALA A 64 18.48 18.56 6.79
CA ALA A 64 19.88 18.19 6.62
C ALA A 64 20.30 18.39 5.16
N TRP A 65 19.50 17.88 4.23
CA TRP A 65 19.70 18.04 2.79
C TRP A 65 18.40 17.79 2.03
N THR A 66 18.40 18.20 0.76
CA THR A 66 17.29 17.94 -0.19
C THR A 66 17.88 17.47 -1.52
N TYR A 67 17.37 16.36 -2.04
CA TYR A 67 17.70 15.88 -3.38
C TYR A 67 16.58 16.22 -4.35
N ARG A 68 16.92 16.73 -5.54
CA ARG A 68 16.00 17.06 -6.64
C ARG A 68 15.97 15.93 -7.65
N MET A 69 14.81 15.28 -7.81
CA MET A 69 14.69 14.11 -8.66
C MET A 69 14.68 14.45 -10.16
N ARG A 70 14.20 15.64 -10.52
CA ARG A 70 14.12 16.09 -11.93
C ARG A 70 15.52 16.34 -12.49
N PRO A 71 15.92 15.67 -13.59
CA PRO A 71 17.16 16.02 -14.30
C PRO A 71 17.12 17.47 -14.81
N VAL A 72 18.25 18.14 -14.84
CA VAL A 72 18.37 19.53 -15.32
C VAL A 72 17.87 19.68 -16.76
N THR A 73 18.02 18.62 -17.58
CA THR A 73 17.64 18.58 -19.00
C THR A 73 16.22 18.05 -19.25
N ALA A 74 15.44 17.75 -18.18
CA ALA A 74 14.11 17.16 -18.37
C ALA A 74 13.13 18.16 -18.99
N GLU A 75 12.44 17.73 -20.04
CA GLU A 75 11.33 18.46 -20.64
C GLU A 75 10.15 18.62 -19.65
N ALA A 76 9.25 19.57 -19.95
CA ALA A 76 8.03 19.73 -19.16
C ALA A 76 7.17 18.45 -19.23
N PRO A 77 6.54 18.03 -18.12
CA PRO A 77 5.72 16.81 -18.10
C PRO A 77 4.54 16.92 -19.07
N THR A 78 4.33 15.86 -19.85
CA THR A 78 3.09 15.67 -20.61
C THR A 78 2.15 14.75 -19.80
N VAL A 79 0.88 15.14 -19.68
CA VAL A 79 -0.13 14.28 -19.04
C VAL A 79 -0.32 13.06 -19.94
N SER A 80 -0.11 11.85 -19.41
CA SER A 80 -0.26 10.65 -20.23
C SER A 80 -1.73 10.39 -20.58
N VAL A 81 -1.97 9.87 -21.78
CA VAL A 81 -3.32 9.49 -22.23
C VAL A 81 -3.93 8.42 -21.30
N ALA A 82 -3.09 7.55 -20.73
CA ALA A 82 -3.51 6.53 -19.77
C ALA A 82 -4.02 7.14 -18.45
N ASP A 83 -3.34 8.16 -17.91
CA ASP A 83 -3.81 8.87 -16.72
C ASP A 83 -5.12 9.64 -16.97
N GLN A 84 -5.33 10.12 -18.20
CA GLN A 84 -6.59 10.77 -18.59
C GLN A 84 -7.72 9.74 -18.73
N ALA A 85 -7.46 8.58 -19.31
CA ALA A 85 -8.44 7.51 -19.48
C ALA A 85 -8.86 6.91 -18.12
N GLN A 86 -7.92 6.68 -17.22
CA GLN A 86 -8.20 6.21 -15.87
C GLN A 86 -9.07 7.22 -15.09
N ARG A 87 -8.77 8.50 -15.18
CA ARG A 87 -9.55 9.58 -14.56
C ARG A 87 -10.96 9.71 -15.11
N ALA A 88 -11.11 9.51 -16.42
CA ALA A 88 -12.43 9.49 -17.05
C ALA A 88 -13.26 8.29 -16.57
N ALA A 89 -12.64 7.14 -16.38
CA ALA A 89 -13.27 5.94 -15.83
C ALA A 89 -13.67 6.12 -14.35
N GLU A 90 -12.88 6.89 -13.58
CA GLU A 90 -13.16 7.23 -12.18
C GLU A 90 -14.22 8.35 -12.00
N GLY A 91 -14.82 8.85 -13.09
CA GLY A 91 -15.78 9.96 -13.04
C GLY A 91 -15.16 11.29 -12.57
N VAL A 92 -13.84 11.36 -12.50
CA VAL A 92 -13.11 12.58 -12.18
C VAL A 92 -13.03 13.42 -13.44
N GLY A 93 -13.86 14.46 -13.52
CA GLY A 93 -13.87 15.39 -14.66
C GLY A 93 -12.48 15.98 -14.93
N PRO A 94 -12.23 16.53 -16.13
CA PRO A 94 -10.94 17.08 -16.48
C PRO A 94 -10.56 18.21 -15.52
N VAL A 95 -9.63 17.92 -14.63
CA VAL A 95 -9.06 18.96 -13.77
C VAL A 95 -8.22 19.86 -14.67
N ARG A 96 -8.59 21.14 -14.77
CA ARG A 96 -7.70 22.15 -15.35
C ARG A 96 -6.51 22.32 -14.41
N ARG A 97 -5.56 21.39 -14.48
CA ARG A 97 -4.28 21.54 -13.77
C ARG A 97 -3.50 22.66 -14.42
N ARG A 98 -3.02 23.57 -13.60
CA ARG A 98 -1.90 24.42 -13.99
C ARG A 98 -0.78 23.49 -14.47
N ALA A 99 -0.24 23.70 -15.65
CA ALA A 99 0.87 22.89 -16.16
C ALA A 99 2.01 22.90 -15.13
N SER A 100 2.23 21.76 -14.48
CA SER A 100 3.34 21.62 -13.54
C SER A 100 4.60 21.24 -14.31
N ARG A 101 5.72 21.80 -13.92
CA ARG A 101 7.05 21.39 -14.42
C ARG A 101 7.58 20.13 -13.74
N PHE A 102 6.86 19.57 -12.79
CA PHE A 102 7.22 18.40 -12.00
C PHE A 102 6.26 17.23 -12.21
N ASN A 103 6.76 16.01 -12.00
CA ASN A 103 5.99 14.77 -11.96
C ASN A 103 5.76 14.31 -10.52
N ALA A 104 4.61 13.69 -10.25
CA ALA A 104 4.29 13.15 -8.93
C ALA A 104 5.05 11.85 -8.63
N SER A 105 5.48 11.68 -7.38
CA SER A 105 6.08 10.47 -6.83
C SER A 105 5.42 10.08 -5.50
N GLN A 106 5.33 8.78 -5.24
CA GLN A 106 4.90 8.17 -3.98
C GLN A 106 6.00 7.26 -3.40
N ALA A 107 7.22 7.40 -3.92
CA ALA A 107 8.30 6.49 -3.61
C ALA A 107 8.71 6.57 -2.13
N THR A 108 8.87 5.40 -1.52
CA THR A 108 9.54 5.24 -0.23
C THR A 108 10.98 4.87 -0.50
N PRO A 109 11.97 5.68 -0.09
CA PRO A 109 13.38 5.34 -0.25
C PRO A 109 13.74 4.09 0.58
N LEU A 110 14.77 3.35 0.14
CA LEU A 110 15.42 2.32 0.94
C LEU A 110 16.80 2.81 1.35
N VAL A 111 17.26 2.47 2.54
CA VAL A 111 18.64 2.69 2.96
C VAL A 111 19.22 1.36 3.42
N VAL A 112 20.22 0.88 2.70
CA VAL A 112 20.86 -0.40 3.01
C VAL A 112 22.28 -0.45 2.46
N GLY A 113 23.20 -1.00 3.25
CA GLY A 113 24.59 -1.12 2.85
C GLY A 113 25.28 0.21 2.58
N GLY A 114 24.81 1.28 3.23
CA GLY A 114 25.35 2.63 3.15
C GLY A 114 24.99 3.40 1.87
N LEU A 115 23.93 3.00 1.18
CA LEU A 115 23.34 3.72 0.03
C LEU A 115 21.84 3.87 0.24
N MET A 116 21.30 5.01 -0.24
CA MET A 116 19.86 5.23 -0.34
C MET A 116 19.42 4.98 -1.78
N TYR A 117 18.38 4.15 -1.97
CA TYR A 117 17.85 3.80 -3.29
C TYR A 117 16.45 4.35 -3.46
N LEU A 118 16.15 4.86 -4.66
CA LEU A 118 14.91 5.58 -4.92
C LEU A 118 14.51 5.44 -6.40
N SER A 119 13.25 5.11 -6.68
CA SER A 119 12.64 5.29 -8.00
C SER A 119 12.21 6.74 -8.17
N THR A 120 12.45 7.32 -9.34
CA THR A 120 12.03 8.69 -9.65
C THR A 120 10.89 8.71 -10.67
N PRO A 121 10.04 9.73 -10.69
CA PRO A 121 9.01 9.87 -11.69
C PRO A 121 9.56 10.40 -13.04
N TYR A 122 10.88 10.39 -13.23
CA TYR A 122 11.60 10.82 -14.42
C TYR A 122 12.33 9.66 -15.09
N ARG A 123 11.71 8.48 -15.09
CA ARG A 123 12.19 7.27 -15.77
C ARG A 123 13.56 6.79 -15.28
N SER A 124 13.90 7.04 -14.03
CA SER A 124 15.17 6.60 -13.49
C SER A 124 15.06 6.01 -12.09
N VAL A 125 16.03 5.17 -11.74
CA VAL A 125 16.31 4.73 -10.38
C VAL A 125 17.67 5.26 -10.01
N VAL A 126 17.80 5.79 -8.79
CA VAL A 126 19.05 6.42 -8.31
C VAL A 126 19.53 5.79 -7.01
N ALA A 127 20.84 5.81 -6.80
CA ALA A 127 21.44 5.61 -5.48
C ALA A 127 22.12 6.90 -5.02
N LEU A 128 21.89 7.24 -3.76
CA LEU A 128 22.41 8.45 -3.12
C LEU A 128 23.26 8.07 -1.90
N GLU A 129 24.18 8.95 -1.52
CA GLU A 129 24.77 8.94 -0.19
C GLU A 129 23.70 9.36 0.84
N PRO A 130 23.40 8.54 1.85
CA PRO A 130 22.30 8.84 2.78
C PRO A 130 22.53 10.09 3.63
N GLU A 131 23.78 10.45 3.89
CA GLU A 131 24.18 11.58 4.75
C GLU A 131 24.14 12.93 4.03
N THR A 132 24.26 12.93 2.69
CA THR A 132 24.48 14.17 1.92
C THR A 132 23.50 14.37 0.77
N GLY A 133 22.83 13.28 0.33
CA GLY A 133 21.99 13.29 -0.86
C GLY A 133 22.77 13.34 -2.18
N ARG A 134 24.12 13.20 -2.15
CA ARG A 134 24.93 13.15 -3.36
C ARG A 134 24.61 11.88 -4.16
N GLU A 135 24.33 12.06 -5.44
CA GLU A 135 24.07 10.95 -6.37
C GLU A 135 25.34 10.13 -6.59
N VAL A 136 25.23 8.81 -6.37
CA VAL A 136 26.31 7.84 -6.58
C VAL A 136 26.19 7.21 -7.97
N TRP A 137 24.98 6.82 -8.34
CA TRP A 137 24.68 6.33 -9.68
C TRP A 137 23.22 6.60 -10.05
N ARG A 138 22.96 6.64 -11.34
CA ARG A 138 21.64 6.74 -11.95
C ARG A 138 21.50 5.70 -13.04
N TYR A 139 20.38 4.99 -13.02
CA TYR A 139 19.97 4.10 -14.11
C TYR A 139 18.76 4.70 -14.82
N GLU A 140 18.89 4.98 -16.10
CA GLU A 140 17.79 5.43 -16.95
C GLU A 140 17.04 4.21 -17.50
N VAL A 141 15.71 4.13 -17.25
CA VAL A 141 14.88 3.03 -17.75
C VAL A 141 14.73 3.17 -19.28
N PRO A 142 15.19 2.17 -20.07
CA PRO A 142 15.09 2.25 -21.52
C PRO A 142 13.64 2.27 -22.03
N GLY A 143 13.40 2.97 -23.14
CA GLY A 143 12.08 3.05 -23.77
C GLY A 143 11.08 3.93 -23.01
N PRO A 144 9.77 3.75 -23.16
CA PRO A 144 8.74 4.60 -22.58
C PRO A 144 8.45 4.29 -21.10
N GLY A 145 9.03 3.21 -20.54
CA GLY A 145 8.72 2.71 -19.22
C GLY A 145 9.04 3.68 -18.09
N GLN A 146 8.17 3.71 -17.10
CA GLN A 146 8.37 4.39 -15.82
C GLN A 146 8.63 3.32 -14.75
N PRO A 147 9.62 3.49 -13.86
CA PRO A 147 9.75 2.59 -12.70
C PRO A 147 8.52 2.67 -11.83
N SER A 148 8.33 1.66 -10.98
CA SER A 148 7.21 1.63 -10.04
C SER A 148 7.16 2.92 -9.22
N LEU A 149 5.94 3.48 -9.09
CA LEU A 149 5.72 4.80 -8.49
C LEU A 149 6.07 4.83 -7.00
N ARG A 150 6.01 3.66 -6.32
CA ARG A 150 6.12 3.54 -4.86
C ARG A 150 7.46 3.08 -4.35
N GLY A 151 8.44 2.89 -5.22
CA GLY A 151 9.81 2.56 -4.79
C GLY A 151 10.38 1.32 -5.46
N VAL A 152 11.41 0.78 -4.85
CA VAL A 152 12.19 -0.37 -5.29
C VAL A 152 12.30 -1.39 -4.17
N GLU A 153 12.80 -2.59 -4.45
CA GLU A 153 13.07 -3.64 -3.46
C GLU A 153 14.55 -4.03 -3.51
N TYR A 154 15.07 -4.48 -2.38
CA TYR A 154 16.47 -4.89 -2.23
C TYR A 154 16.58 -6.39 -1.97
N TRP A 155 17.42 -7.05 -2.75
CA TRP A 155 17.87 -8.41 -2.48
C TRP A 155 19.34 -8.38 -2.03
N ALA A 156 19.63 -8.99 -0.87
CA ALA A 156 20.95 -8.93 -0.25
C ALA A 156 22.05 -9.70 -1.03
N GLY A 157 21.64 -10.45 -2.04
CA GLY A 157 22.56 -11.36 -2.71
C GLY A 157 22.71 -12.69 -1.98
N ASP A 158 23.61 -13.53 -2.48
CA ASP A 158 23.98 -14.82 -1.89
C ASP A 158 25.45 -15.13 -2.17
N ALA A 159 25.87 -16.38 -1.91
CA ALA A 159 27.26 -16.81 -2.15
C ALA A 159 27.67 -16.76 -3.63
N ARG A 160 26.72 -16.66 -4.58
CA ARG A 160 26.97 -16.68 -6.02
C ARG A 160 26.87 -15.31 -6.68
N GLN A 161 26.04 -14.45 -6.12
CA GLN A 161 25.73 -13.13 -6.73
C GLN A 161 25.63 -12.06 -5.66
N GLY A 162 26.13 -10.87 -5.98
CA GLY A 162 26.03 -9.70 -5.13
C GLY A 162 24.60 -9.15 -5.02
N PRO A 163 24.41 -8.10 -4.19
CA PRO A 163 23.10 -7.53 -3.94
C PRO A 163 22.50 -6.86 -5.18
N ARG A 164 21.17 -6.90 -5.28
CA ARG A 164 20.40 -6.34 -6.39
C ARG A 164 19.34 -5.35 -5.92
N ILE A 165 19.05 -4.36 -6.78
CA ILE A 165 17.85 -3.53 -6.72
C ILE A 165 16.86 -4.08 -7.75
N LEU A 166 15.65 -4.36 -7.30
CA LEU A 166 14.56 -4.96 -8.07
C LEU A 166 13.41 -3.97 -8.15
N PHE A 167 12.85 -3.76 -9.34
CA PHE A 167 11.67 -2.91 -9.49
C PHE A 167 10.85 -3.31 -10.72
N GLY A 168 9.55 -3.07 -10.62
CA GLY A 168 8.67 -3.19 -11.76
C GLY A 168 8.59 -1.89 -12.55
N THR A 169 8.08 -1.96 -13.76
CA THR A 169 7.76 -0.78 -14.58
C THR A 169 6.28 -0.75 -14.95
N ARG A 170 5.76 0.44 -15.21
CA ARG A 170 4.35 0.62 -15.60
C ARG A 170 4.04 0.06 -17.00
N ASP A 171 5.05 -0.13 -17.83
CA ASP A 171 4.92 -0.78 -19.15
C ASP A 171 5.10 -2.30 -19.10
N GLY A 172 5.20 -2.90 -17.90
CA GLY A 172 5.14 -4.35 -17.70
C GLY A 172 6.48 -5.05 -17.81
N ARG A 173 7.55 -4.49 -17.24
CA ARG A 173 8.84 -5.18 -17.09
C ARG A 173 9.18 -5.36 -15.60
N LEU A 174 9.94 -6.40 -15.28
CA LEU A 174 10.63 -6.55 -14.01
C LEU A 174 12.12 -6.39 -14.28
N VAL A 175 12.77 -5.44 -13.58
CA VAL A 175 14.18 -5.04 -13.78
C VAL A 175 14.98 -5.38 -12.54
N ALA A 176 16.20 -5.88 -12.73
CA ALA A 176 17.21 -6.13 -11.72
C ALA A 176 18.50 -5.36 -12.04
N LEU A 177 18.98 -4.59 -11.06
CA LEU A 177 20.25 -3.85 -11.16
C LEU A 177 21.22 -4.36 -10.09
N GLU A 178 22.50 -4.30 -10.36
CA GLU A 178 23.54 -4.43 -9.33
C GLU A 178 23.42 -3.26 -8.35
N ALA A 179 23.18 -3.53 -7.08
CA ALA A 179 22.87 -2.48 -6.10
C ALA A 179 23.98 -1.43 -5.96
N ARG A 180 25.26 -1.83 -6.04
CA ARG A 180 26.40 -0.92 -5.85
C ARG A 180 26.69 -0.04 -7.05
N THR A 181 26.36 -0.49 -8.26
CA THR A 181 26.82 0.17 -9.51
C THR A 181 25.68 0.70 -10.37
N GLY A 182 24.43 0.27 -10.14
CA GLY A 182 23.28 0.59 -10.97
C GLY A 182 23.30 -0.06 -12.35
N LYS A 183 24.28 -0.93 -12.65
CA LYS A 183 24.33 -1.65 -13.92
C LYS A 183 23.25 -2.73 -13.96
N ALA A 184 22.78 -3.06 -15.16
CA ALA A 184 21.88 -4.17 -15.39
C ALA A 184 22.48 -5.48 -14.83
N ALA A 185 21.71 -6.22 -14.05
CA ALA A 185 22.20 -7.42 -13.37
C ALA A 185 22.43 -8.54 -14.40
N ALA A 186 23.68 -8.98 -14.52
CA ALA A 186 24.06 -10.05 -15.44
C ALA A 186 23.27 -11.34 -15.16
N GLY A 187 22.79 -12.00 -16.22
CA GLY A 187 22.05 -13.26 -16.16
C GLY A 187 20.59 -13.13 -15.75
N PHE A 188 20.07 -11.93 -15.48
CA PHE A 188 18.65 -11.70 -15.24
C PHE A 188 17.96 -11.27 -16.55
N GLY A 189 17.16 -12.16 -17.13
CA GLY A 189 16.48 -11.90 -18.40
C GLY A 189 17.41 -11.45 -19.52
N ILE A 190 16.95 -10.47 -20.29
CA ILE A 190 17.73 -9.77 -21.32
C ILE A 190 18.11 -8.40 -20.79
N ASP A 191 19.39 -8.08 -20.76
CA ASP A 191 19.91 -6.80 -20.28
C ASP A 191 19.38 -6.40 -18.88
N GLY A 192 19.27 -7.38 -17.97
CA GLY A 192 18.79 -7.17 -16.62
C GLY A 192 17.28 -6.97 -16.47
N ALA A 193 16.49 -7.34 -17.48
CA ALA A 193 15.04 -7.18 -17.46
C ALA A 193 14.32 -8.41 -18.05
N ILE A 194 13.11 -8.67 -17.53
CA ILE A 194 12.14 -9.61 -18.13
C ILE A 194 10.89 -8.85 -18.55
N ASP A 195 10.32 -9.22 -19.70
CA ASP A 195 9.04 -8.72 -20.17
C ASP A 195 7.92 -9.53 -19.51
N LEU A 196 6.99 -8.83 -18.85
CA LEU A 196 5.81 -9.41 -18.22
C LEU A 196 4.57 -9.38 -19.13
N LYS A 197 4.68 -8.85 -20.35
CA LYS A 197 3.59 -8.83 -21.35
C LYS A 197 3.67 -10.00 -22.32
N THR A 198 4.18 -11.13 -21.87
CA THR A 198 4.22 -12.35 -22.66
C THR A 198 2.86 -13.03 -22.72
N PRO A 199 2.57 -13.86 -23.76
CA PRO A 199 1.33 -14.64 -23.82
C PRO A 199 1.14 -15.55 -22.60
N GLU A 200 2.21 -16.05 -21.98
CA GLU A 200 2.17 -16.86 -20.77
C GLU A 200 1.61 -16.07 -19.56
N VAL A 201 1.98 -14.78 -19.42
CA VAL A 201 1.55 -13.90 -18.33
C VAL A 201 0.16 -13.33 -18.61
N LEU A 202 -0.09 -12.87 -19.82
CA LEU A 202 -1.33 -12.18 -20.20
C LEU A 202 -2.49 -13.15 -20.50
N GLY A 203 -2.19 -14.42 -20.82
CA GLY A 203 -3.20 -15.41 -21.15
C GLY A 203 -4.13 -14.95 -22.29
N ALA A 204 -5.44 -15.04 -22.09
CA ALA A 204 -6.44 -14.64 -23.07
C ALA A 204 -6.41 -13.15 -23.45
N ALA A 205 -5.78 -12.30 -22.64
CA ALA A 205 -5.64 -10.88 -22.94
C ALA A 205 -4.47 -10.57 -23.89
N ALA A 206 -3.62 -11.54 -24.20
CA ALA A 206 -2.50 -11.33 -25.12
C ALA A 206 -3.00 -10.82 -26.48
N GLY A 207 -2.42 -9.72 -26.95
CA GLY A 207 -2.83 -9.06 -28.21
C GLY A 207 -4.13 -8.26 -28.13
N GLN A 208 -4.82 -8.23 -26.97
CA GLN A 208 -6.01 -7.41 -26.76
C GLN A 208 -5.62 -6.00 -26.27
N PRO A 209 -6.47 -4.97 -26.53
CA PRO A 209 -6.20 -3.61 -26.04
C PRO A 209 -5.99 -3.52 -24.52
N GLY A 210 -6.68 -4.33 -23.72
CA GLY A 210 -6.55 -4.38 -22.26
C GLY A 210 -5.19 -4.86 -21.77
N ALA A 211 -4.44 -5.62 -22.56
CA ALA A 211 -3.08 -6.03 -22.23
C ALA A 211 -2.10 -4.83 -22.11
N ALA A 212 -2.40 -3.71 -22.76
CA ALA A 212 -1.58 -2.51 -22.70
C ALA A 212 -1.53 -1.90 -21.29
N GLN A 213 -2.54 -2.12 -20.46
CA GLN A 213 -2.63 -1.58 -19.11
C GLN A 213 -1.95 -2.47 -18.03
N TYR A 214 -1.37 -3.60 -18.41
CA TYR A 214 -0.64 -4.45 -17.48
C TYR A 214 0.73 -3.84 -17.12
N GLY A 215 1.01 -3.72 -15.83
CA GLY A 215 2.28 -3.20 -15.33
C GLY A 215 2.43 -3.38 -13.82
N LEU A 216 3.45 -2.76 -13.24
CA LEU A 216 3.68 -2.77 -11.80
C LEU A 216 3.76 -1.34 -11.26
N THR A 217 2.97 -1.04 -10.23
CA THR A 217 2.93 0.28 -9.57
C THR A 217 3.58 0.29 -8.20
N SER A 218 3.76 -0.89 -7.59
CA SER A 218 4.45 -1.08 -6.31
C SER A 218 5.67 -1.99 -6.48
N PRO A 219 6.69 -1.89 -5.61
CA PRO A 219 7.83 -2.79 -5.65
C PRO A 219 7.40 -4.24 -5.41
N PRO A 220 8.13 -5.21 -5.95
CA PRO A 220 7.97 -6.62 -5.61
C PRO A 220 8.40 -6.87 -4.16
N VAL A 221 8.22 -8.09 -3.66
CA VAL A 221 8.83 -8.55 -2.41
C VAL A 221 9.79 -9.70 -2.66
N VAL A 222 10.77 -9.85 -1.79
CA VAL A 222 11.78 -10.92 -1.88
C VAL A 222 11.56 -11.98 -0.82
N PHE A 223 11.60 -13.23 -1.22
CA PHE A 223 11.69 -14.37 -0.33
C PHE A 223 12.82 -15.30 -0.76
N GLN A 224 13.94 -15.29 -0.02
CA GLN A 224 15.15 -16.08 -0.33
C GLN A 224 15.68 -15.79 -1.75
N ASP A 225 15.53 -16.74 -2.69
CA ASP A 225 15.94 -16.66 -4.09
C ASP A 225 14.78 -16.35 -5.06
N LEU A 226 13.64 -15.92 -4.53
CA LEU A 226 12.47 -15.54 -5.30
C LEU A 226 12.18 -14.05 -5.18
N VAL A 227 11.80 -13.44 -6.30
CA VAL A 227 11.15 -12.12 -6.36
C VAL A 227 9.69 -12.33 -6.74
N ILE A 228 8.77 -11.84 -5.89
CA ILE A 228 7.33 -12.06 -6.03
C ILE A 228 6.68 -10.74 -6.46
N THR A 229 5.95 -10.77 -7.56
CA THR A 229 5.29 -9.61 -8.15
C THR A 229 3.78 -9.74 -8.08
N GLY A 230 3.11 -8.65 -7.70
CA GLY A 230 1.72 -8.44 -8.05
C GLY A 230 1.57 -7.86 -9.46
N ALA A 231 0.45 -7.22 -9.73
CA ALA A 231 0.20 -6.52 -10.99
C ALA A 231 -0.73 -5.32 -10.78
N ALA A 232 -0.60 -4.33 -11.64
CA ALA A 232 -1.61 -3.31 -11.87
C ALA A 232 -2.29 -3.62 -13.21
N THR A 233 -3.59 -3.85 -13.18
CA THR A 233 -4.41 -4.18 -14.34
C THR A 233 -5.52 -3.15 -14.49
N GLN A 234 -6.25 -3.19 -15.58
CA GLN A 234 -7.37 -2.28 -15.83
C GLN A 234 -8.57 -2.58 -14.94
N GLU A 235 -9.35 -1.57 -14.64
CA GLU A 235 -10.65 -1.66 -13.99
C GLU A 235 -11.78 -1.71 -15.03
N TYR A 236 -11.63 -1.01 -16.14
CA TYR A 236 -12.56 -0.99 -17.26
C TYR A 236 -11.83 -0.97 -18.62
N PRO A 237 -12.26 -1.74 -19.62
CA PRO A 237 -13.34 -2.76 -19.58
C PRO A 237 -13.02 -3.91 -18.60
N THR A 238 -14.06 -4.67 -18.22
CA THR A 238 -13.97 -5.71 -17.18
C THR A 238 -13.12 -6.91 -17.59
N LEU A 239 -12.98 -7.14 -18.88
CA LEU A 239 -12.13 -8.20 -19.46
C LEU A 239 -10.77 -7.65 -19.84
N GLY A 240 -9.72 -8.34 -19.45
CA GLY A 240 -8.35 -7.91 -19.69
C GLY A 240 -7.32 -8.87 -19.11
N ALA A 241 -6.13 -8.35 -18.81
CA ALA A 241 -5.08 -9.12 -18.18
C ALA A 241 -5.47 -9.56 -16.77
N ALA A 242 -5.18 -10.82 -16.43
CA ALA A 242 -5.39 -11.35 -15.10
C ALA A 242 -4.47 -10.70 -14.07
N GLY A 243 -4.99 -10.44 -12.87
CA GLY A 243 -4.26 -9.86 -11.74
C GLY A 243 -3.35 -10.84 -10.99
N ASP A 244 -3.00 -11.97 -11.59
CA ASP A 244 -2.27 -13.07 -10.99
C ASP A 244 -0.96 -12.63 -10.31
N VAL A 245 -0.63 -13.28 -9.20
CA VAL A 245 0.65 -13.11 -8.51
C VAL A 245 1.65 -14.17 -8.98
N ARG A 246 2.88 -13.74 -9.24
CA ARG A 246 3.92 -14.59 -9.80
C ARG A 246 5.23 -14.47 -9.04
N ALA A 247 5.96 -15.57 -8.92
CA ALA A 247 7.32 -15.57 -8.43
C ALA A 247 8.32 -15.93 -9.53
N TRP A 248 9.42 -15.23 -9.49
CA TRP A 248 10.52 -15.35 -10.45
C TRP A 248 11.80 -15.67 -9.70
N ASP A 249 12.66 -16.45 -10.30
CA ASP A 249 14.01 -16.61 -9.76
C ASP A 249 14.75 -15.27 -9.77
N VAL A 250 15.23 -14.84 -8.61
CA VAL A 250 15.87 -13.52 -8.45
C VAL A 250 17.19 -13.39 -9.22
N ARG A 251 17.83 -14.51 -9.61
CA ARG A 251 19.08 -14.50 -10.36
C ARG A 251 18.87 -14.47 -11.85
N THR A 252 17.87 -15.23 -12.36
CA THR A 252 17.68 -15.49 -13.78
C THR A 252 16.44 -14.82 -14.39
N GLY A 253 15.45 -14.47 -13.56
CA GLY A 253 14.15 -13.99 -14.04
C GLY A 253 13.24 -15.10 -14.56
N GLN A 254 13.58 -16.38 -14.38
CA GLN A 254 12.71 -17.49 -14.77
C GLN A 254 11.47 -17.56 -13.87
N LEU A 255 10.29 -17.77 -14.47
CA LEU A 255 9.05 -17.99 -13.75
C LEU A 255 9.15 -19.29 -12.92
N ARG A 256 8.79 -19.20 -11.64
CA ARG A 256 8.83 -20.32 -10.69
C ARG A 256 7.44 -20.83 -10.34
N TRP A 257 6.50 -19.93 -10.11
CA TRP A 257 5.10 -20.26 -9.87
C TRP A 257 4.17 -19.08 -10.19
N THR A 258 2.92 -19.42 -10.48
CA THR A 258 1.80 -18.47 -10.64
C THR A 258 0.69 -18.85 -9.68
N PHE A 259 0.10 -17.87 -9.01
CA PHE A 259 -1.14 -17.98 -8.26
C PHE A 259 -2.24 -17.23 -8.98
N HIS A 260 -3.32 -17.92 -9.35
CA HIS A 260 -4.47 -17.32 -10.02
C HIS A 260 -5.34 -16.63 -8.99
N THR A 261 -5.42 -15.32 -9.04
CA THR A 261 -6.23 -14.50 -8.14
C THR A 261 -7.73 -14.58 -8.47
N VAL A 262 -8.06 -14.90 -9.72
CA VAL A 262 -9.38 -15.39 -10.14
C VAL A 262 -9.24 -16.89 -10.40
N PRO A 263 -9.78 -17.76 -9.52
CA PRO A 263 -9.56 -19.21 -9.61
C PRO A 263 -10.14 -19.81 -10.91
N ARG A 264 -9.39 -20.74 -11.47
CA ARG A 264 -9.78 -21.49 -12.68
C ARG A 264 -10.56 -22.75 -12.30
N PRO A 265 -11.23 -23.42 -13.28
CA PRO A 265 -11.90 -24.69 -13.04
C PRO A 265 -11.00 -25.71 -12.33
N GLY A 266 -11.49 -26.28 -11.21
CA GLY A 266 -10.75 -27.22 -10.38
C GLY A 266 -9.89 -26.57 -9.27
N GLU A 267 -9.73 -25.26 -9.24
CA GLU A 267 -9.05 -24.55 -8.16
C GLU A 267 -10.02 -24.13 -7.06
N ALA A 268 -9.53 -24.06 -5.83
CA ALA A 268 -10.33 -23.65 -4.69
C ALA A 268 -10.85 -22.22 -4.87
N GLY A 269 -12.16 -22.02 -4.66
CA GLY A 269 -12.82 -20.72 -4.83
C GLY A 269 -13.42 -20.47 -6.21
N HIS A 270 -13.19 -21.35 -7.19
CA HIS A 270 -13.80 -21.21 -8.53
C HIS A 270 -15.34 -21.21 -8.50
N ASP A 271 -15.93 -22.00 -7.63
CA ASP A 271 -17.36 -22.10 -7.42
C ASP A 271 -18.03 -20.81 -6.89
N THR A 272 -17.22 -19.85 -6.46
CA THR A 272 -17.70 -18.51 -6.05
C THR A 272 -17.93 -17.55 -7.21
N TRP A 273 -17.63 -17.98 -8.46
CA TRP A 273 -17.85 -17.25 -9.70
C TRP A 273 -18.91 -17.97 -10.54
N GLN A 274 -20.11 -17.39 -10.62
CA GLN A 274 -21.18 -18.05 -11.37
C GLN A 274 -20.97 -17.95 -12.89
N GLY A 275 -21.34 -19.02 -13.59
CA GLY A 275 -21.24 -19.12 -15.03
C GLY A 275 -19.80 -18.95 -15.53
N ASN A 276 -19.62 -18.12 -16.55
CA ASN A 276 -18.33 -17.82 -17.18
C ASN A 276 -17.73 -16.48 -16.71
N SER A 277 -18.23 -15.89 -15.63
CA SER A 277 -17.83 -14.56 -15.16
C SER A 277 -16.35 -14.45 -14.74
N TRP A 278 -15.69 -15.57 -14.49
CA TRP A 278 -14.26 -15.70 -14.19
C TRP A 278 -13.37 -15.57 -15.44
N GLN A 279 -13.92 -15.86 -16.65
CA GLN A 279 -13.12 -15.93 -17.88
C GLN A 279 -12.64 -14.55 -18.32
N GLY A 280 -11.33 -14.38 -18.45
CA GLY A 280 -10.71 -13.14 -18.86
C GLY A 280 -10.96 -11.94 -17.93
N ARG A 281 -11.45 -12.19 -16.69
CA ARG A 281 -11.71 -11.12 -15.72
C ARG A 281 -10.42 -10.41 -15.33
N SER A 282 -10.40 -9.09 -15.44
CA SER A 282 -9.35 -8.22 -14.95
C SER A 282 -9.62 -7.77 -13.50
N GLY A 283 -8.78 -6.93 -12.95
CA GLY A 283 -8.83 -6.62 -11.51
C GLY A 283 -8.37 -7.80 -10.67
N THR A 284 -8.90 -7.94 -9.47
CA THR A 284 -8.52 -9.01 -8.51
C THR A 284 -7.00 -9.13 -8.41
N ASN A 285 -6.32 -8.00 -8.37
CA ASN A 285 -4.87 -7.89 -8.48
C ASN A 285 -4.23 -7.41 -7.18
N VAL A 286 -2.93 -7.57 -7.06
CA VAL A 286 -2.13 -6.99 -5.97
C VAL A 286 -1.36 -5.80 -6.51
N TRP A 287 -1.93 -4.60 -6.40
CA TRP A 287 -1.31 -3.35 -6.84
C TRP A 287 -0.63 -2.57 -5.70
N GLY A 288 -0.88 -2.97 -4.44
CA GLY A 288 -0.23 -2.49 -3.24
C GLY A 288 1.02 -3.29 -2.88
N PHE A 289 1.35 -3.35 -1.60
CA PHE A 289 2.52 -4.03 -1.09
C PHE A 289 2.15 -5.37 -0.46
N MET A 290 2.93 -6.40 -0.74
CA MET A 290 2.88 -7.68 -0.06
C MET A 290 3.80 -7.69 1.16
N THR A 291 3.63 -8.66 2.05
CA THR A 291 4.53 -8.90 3.19
C THR A 291 4.87 -10.38 3.31
N VAL A 292 5.98 -10.66 3.98
CA VAL A 292 6.53 -12.02 4.04
C VAL A 292 6.83 -12.42 5.49
N ASP A 293 6.28 -13.55 5.93
CA ASP A 293 6.74 -14.25 7.13
C ASP A 293 7.92 -15.15 6.75
N VAL A 294 9.13 -14.63 6.86
CA VAL A 294 10.35 -15.34 6.48
C VAL A 294 10.53 -16.64 7.26
N GLN A 295 10.15 -16.64 8.55
CA GLN A 295 10.31 -17.81 9.42
C GLN A 295 9.36 -18.95 9.05
N ARG A 296 8.14 -18.63 8.60
CA ARG A 296 7.12 -19.62 8.24
C ARG A 296 7.04 -19.87 6.75
N GLY A 297 7.78 -19.12 5.94
CA GLY A 297 7.75 -19.22 4.49
C GLY A 297 6.38 -18.86 3.90
N LEU A 298 5.71 -17.85 4.43
CA LEU A 298 4.41 -17.37 3.95
C LEU A 298 4.55 -16.00 3.31
N VAL A 299 3.84 -15.78 2.20
CA VAL A 299 3.62 -14.45 1.62
C VAL A 299 2.14 -14.08 1.75
N PHE A 300 1.87 -12.85 2.12
CA PHE A 300 0.52 -12.32 2.32
C PHE A 300 0.18 -11.32 1.22
N LEU A 301 -0.90 -11.61 0.51
CA LEU A 301 -1.37 -10.87 -0.65
C LEU A 301 -2.60 -10.04 -0.27
N PRO A 302 -2.54 -8.70 -0.33
CA PRO A 302 -3.72 -7.84 -0.21
C PRO A 302 -4.37 -7.71 -1.60
N VAL A 303 -5.34 -8.59 -1.88
CA VAL A 303 -5.98 -8.67 -3.20
C VAL A 303 -7.08 -7.63 -3.33
N ALA A 304 -7.09 -6.90 -4.44
CA ALA A 304 -8.05 -5.86 -4.78
C ALA A 304 -9.39 -6.42 -5.29
N ALA A 305 -10.35 -5.53 -5.50
CA ALA A 305 -11.65 -5.84 -6.07
C ALA A 305 -11.55 -6.37 -7.52
N PRO A 306 -12.53 -7.19 -7.97
CA PRO A 306 -12.63 -7.58 -9.38
C PRO A 306 -13.05 -6.38 -10.26
N ALA A 307 -12.60 -6.32 -11.49
CA ALA A 307 -13.08 -5.36 -12.47
C ALA A 307 -14.54 -5.71 -12.93
N TRP A 308 -15.44 -4.79 -13.09
CA TRP A 308 -15.42 -3.41 -12.66
C TRP A 308 -15.79 -3.36 -11.19
N ASP A 309 -15.04 -2.61 -10.40
CA ASP A 309 -15.11 -2.59 -8.94
C ASP A 309 -16.38 -1.92 -8.35
N ARG A 310 -17.19 -1.29 -9.20
CA ARG A 310 -18.42 -0.56 -8.83
C ARG A 310 -19.70 -1.23 -9.29
N TYR A 311 -19.58 -2.38 -9.95
CA TYR A 311 -20.70 -3.15 -10.46
C TYR A 311 -20.41 -4.65 -10.39
N GLY A 312 -21.37 -5.40 -9.88
CA GLY A 312 -21.25 -6.85 -9.67
C GLY A 312 -22.23 -7.71 -10.46
N GLY A 313 -23.15 -7.11 -11.22
CA GLY A 313 -24.19 -7.89 -11.91
C GLY A 313 -23.69 -8.80 -13.03
N ASP A 314 -22.47 -8.56 -13.53
CA ASP A 314 -21.81 -9.41 -14.53
C ASP A 314 -20.89 -10.48 -13.91
N ARG A 315 -20.84 -10.60 -12.56
CA ARG A 315 -19.99 -11.54 -11.82
C ARG A 315 -20.61 -12.06 -10.54
N ILE A 316 -21.85 -12.52 -10.62
CA ILE A 316 -22.59 -13.03 -9.44
C ILE A 316 -21.77 -14.06 -8.66
N GLY A 317 -21.89 -14.02 -7.31
CA GLY A 317 -21.17 -14.88 -6.38
C GLY A 317 -20.25 -14.09 -5.43
N ALA A 318 -19.56 -14.75 -4.51
CA ALA A 318 -18.66 -14.10 -3.57
C ALA A 318 -17.37 -13.55 -4.22
N ASN A 319 -16.99 -14.05 -5.41
CA ASN A 319 -15.86 -13.65 -6.24
C ASN A 319 -14.48 -13.77 -5.55
N LEU A 320 -14.19 -14.94 -4.96
CA LEU A 320 -12.85 -15.20 -4.43
C LEU A 320 -11.79 -15.14 -5.56
N TYR A 321 -10.61 -14.54 -5.34
CA TYR A 321 -10.11 -13.97 -4.07
C TYR A 321 -10.21 -12.43 -4.03
N GLY A 322 -11.18 -11.84 -4.75
CA GLY A 322 -11.39 -10.38 -4.69
C GLY A 322 -11.58 -9.89 -3.25
N THR A 323 -11.04 -8.72 -2.97
CA THR A 323 -11.08 -7.99 -1.69
C THR A 323 -10.78 -8.88 -0.49
N SER A 324 -9.67 -9.63 -0.60
CA SER A 324 -9.24 -10.62 0.39
C SER A 324 -7.79 -10.44 0.80
N ILE A 325 -7.49 -10.88 2.02
CA ILE A 325 -6.12 -11.23 2.39
C ILE A 325 -5.90 -12.71 2.10
N VAL A 326 -4.88 -13.03 1.31
CA VAL A 326 -4.54 -14.42 0.91
C VAL A 326 -3.14 -14.75 1.37
N ALA A 327 -2.96 -15.87 2.07
CA ALA A 327 -1.67 -16.41 2.45
C ALA A 327 -1.28 -17.56 1.54
N LEU A 328 -0.10 -17.46 0.95
CA LEU A 328 0.49 -18.53 0.15
C LEU A 328 1.77 -19.04 0.80
N ASP A 329 2.10 -20.27 0.49
CA ASP A 329 3.46 -20.77 0.65
C ASP A 329 4.37 -19.97 -0.31
N ALA A 330 5.30 -19.21 0.23
CA ALA A 330 6.11 -18.27 -0.56
C ALA A 330 7.04 -18.98 -1.56
N ARG A 331 7.43 -20.24 -1.29
CA ARG A 331 8.31 -21.01 -2.17
C ARG A 331 7.58 -21.62 -3.35
N THR A 332 6.31 -22.02 -3.15
CA THR A 332 5.58 -22.84 -4.12
C THR A 332 4.35 -22.16 -4.74
N GLY A 333 3.93 -21.00 -4.19
CA GLY A 333 2.70 -20.32 -4.57
C GLY A 333 1.41 -21.06 -4.15
N LYS A 334 1.52 -22.15 -3.40
CA LYS A 334 0.34 -22.92 -2.95
C LYS A 334 -0.47 -22.12 -1.93
N HIS A 335 -1.78 -22.03 -2.17
CA HIS A 335 -2.73 -21.45 -1.23
C HIS A 335 -2.67 -22.15 0.13
N ARG A 336 -2.63 -21.36 1.21
CA ARG A 336 -2.67 -21.83 2.61
C ARG A 336 -4.00 -21.50 3.26
N TRP A 337 -4.41 -20.26 3.17
CA TRP A 337 -5.69 -19.75 3.66
C TRP A 337 -6.00 -18.39 3.04
N HIS A 338 -7.24 -17.97 3.16
CA HIS A 338 -7.68 -16.61 2.86
C HIS A 338 -8.72 -16.13 3.88
N PHE A 339 -8.90 -14.83 3.94
CA PHE A 339 -10.00 -14.17 4.63
C PHE A 339 -10.54 -13.07 3.73
N GLN A 340 -11.79 -13.18 3.31
CA GLN A 340 -12.42 -12.17 2.46
C GLN A 340 -12.90 -11.01 3.33
N VAL A 341 -12.39 -9.83 3.08
CA VAL A 341 -12.65 -8.60 3.84
C VAL A 341 -13.98 -7.97 3.42
N VAL A 342 -14.34 -8.11 2.14
CA VAL A 342 -15.62 -7.69 1.58
C VAL A 342 -16.09 -8.77 0.60
N HIS A 343 -17.26 -9.34 0.85
CA HIS A 343 -17.90 -10.31 -0.05
C HIS A 343 -18.50 -9.57 -1.25
N HIS A 344 -18.27 -10.08 -2.46
CA HIS A 344 -18.87 -9.52 -3.68
C HIS A 344 -18.75 -7.99 -3.72
N ASP A 345 -17.51 -7.49 -3.69
CA ASP A 345 -17.24 -6.07 -3.56
C ASP A 345 -17.77 -5.27 -4.76
N ILE A 346 -18.72 -4.36 -4.50
CA ILE A 346 -19.34 -3.43 -5.45
C ILE A 346 -19.13 -1.97 -5.01
N TRP A 347 -18.14 -1.72 -4.13
CA TRP A 347 -17.86 -0.42 -3.52
C TRP A 347 -16.42 0.06 -3.75
N ASP A 348 -15.58 -0.73 -4.45
CA ASP A 348 -14.14 -0.48 -4.57
C ASP A 348 -13.44 -0.44 -3.18
N PHE A 349 -13.74 -1.43 -2.31
CA PHE A 349 -13.19 -1.49 -0.95
C PHE A 349 -11.94 -2.36 -0.82
N ASP A 350 -11.06 -2.27 -1.79
CA ASP A 350 -9.78 -2.95 -1.87
C ASP A 350 -9.07 -3.19 -0.53
N THR A 351 -8.31 -4.28 -0.44
CA THR A 351 -7.40 -4.60 0.68
C THR A 351 -5.94 -4.20 0.44
N GLN A 352 -5.65 -3.34 -0.52
CA GLN A 352 -4.31 -2.99 -1.01
C GLN A 352 -3.33 -2.43 0.03
N ALA A 353 -3.75 -2.18 1.26
CA ALA A 353 -2.84 -1.83 2.35
C ALA A 353 -1.90 -3.00 2.67
N PRO A 354 -0.60 -2.76 2.95
CA PRO A 354 0.32 -3.83 3.31
C PRO A 354 -0.20 -4.60 4.52
N PRO A 355 -0.36 -5.94 4.45
CA PRO A 355 -0.64 -6.75 5.63
C PRO A 355 0.49 -6.60 6.65
N LEU A 356 0.16 -6.28 7.90
CA LEU A 356 1.17 -5.99 8.91
C LEU A 356 1.32 -7.17 9.86
N LEU A 357 2.52 -7.74 9.93
CA LEU A 357 2.81 -8.92 10.75
C LEU A 357 3.32 -8.51 12.13
N PHE A 358 2.75 -9.12 13.17
CA PHE A 358 3.15 -8.88 14.56
C PHE A 358 2.79 -10.07 15.45
N ASP A 359 3.15 -10.02 16.73
CA ASP A 359 2.74 -11.01 17.71
C ASP A 359 1.63 -10.44 18.59
N TRP A 360 0.42 -10.98 18.41
CA TRP A 360 -0.74 -10.60 19.21
C TRP A 360 -0.67 -11.24 20.61
N LYS A 361 -0.85 -10.42 21.63
CA LYS A 361 -0.85 -10.86 23.04
C LYS A 361 -2.25 -10.78 23.61
N GLY A 362 -2.81 -11.90 23.99
CA GLY A 362 -4.16 -11.93 24.59
C GLY A 362 -4.46 -13.27 25.24
N LYS A 363 -5.29 -13.25 26.28
CA LYS A 363 -5.69 -14.44 27.04
C LYS A 363 -4.47 -15.26 27.53
N GLY A 364 -3.39 -14.59 27.97
CA GLY A 364 -2.17 -15.23 28.45
C GLY A 364 -1.31 -15.92 27.40
N ARG A 365 -1.56 -15.68 26.08
CA ARG A 365 -0.83 -16.28 24.96
C ARG A 365 -0.30 -15.23 24.02
N SER A 366 0.82 -15.55 23.36
CA SER A 366 1.33 -14.84 22.21
C SER A 366 1.00 -15.65 20.95
N VAL A 367 0.37 -15.00 19.96
CA VAL A 367 -0.07 -15.63 18.72
C VAL A 367 0.49 -14.84 17.54
N PRO A 368 1.21 -15.48 16.61
CA PRO A 368 1.61 -14.82 15.37
C PRO A 368 0.39 -14.30 14.62
N ALA A 369 0.30 -12.99 14.42
CA ALA A 369 -0.86 -12.31 13.88
C ALA A 369 -0.54 -11.51 12.62
N VAL A 370 -1.56 -11.29 11.81
CA VAL A 370 -1.55 -10.31 10.74
C VAL A 370 -2.69 -9.31 10.97
N ALA A 371 -2.34 -8.01 10.94
CA ALA A 371 -3.31 -6.92 10.93
C ALA A 371 -3.62 -6.55 9.48
N VAL A 372 -4.90 -6.43 9.17
CA VAL A 372 -5.41 -6.04 7.85
C VAL A 372 -6.26 -4.79 8.01
N VAL A 373 -5.81 -3.69 7.42
CA VAL A 373 -6.58 -2.46 7.24
C VAL A 373 -6.94 -2.33 5.76
N SER A 374 -8.08 -1.71 5.45
CA SER A 374 -8.58 -1.63 4.08
C SER A 374 -9.38 -0.35 3.86
N LYS A 375 -9.81 -0.13 2.63
CA LYS A 375 -10.74 0.96 2.27
C LYS A 375 -12.04 0.89 3.07
N SER A 376 -12.49 -0.29 3.51
CA SER A 376 -13.72 -0.44 4.30
C SER A 376 -13.68 0.25 5.68
N GLY A 377 -12.51 0.67 6.16
CA GLY A 377 -12.38 1.38 7.44
C GLY A 377 -12.38 0.49 8.68
N TYR A 378 -12.25 -0.83 8.53
CA TYR A 378 -12.16 -1.81 9.61
C TYR A 378 -10.73 -2.35 9.77
N LEU A 379 -10.37 -2.70 11.01
CA LEU A 379 -9.15 -3.43 11.34
C LEU A 379 -9.50 -4.89 11.66
N PHE A 380 -9.02 -5.82 10.86
CA PHE A 380 -9.08 -7.25 11.15
C PHE A 380 -7.73 -7.73 11.71
N VAL A 381 -7.79 -8.54 12.77
CA VAL A 381 -6.60 -9.17 13.38
C VAL A 381 -6.77 -10.68 13.29
N LEU A 382 -5.93 -11.33 12.48
CA LEU A 382 -6.04 -12.73 12.14
C LEU A 382 -4.81 -13.51 12.62
N ASP A 383 -4.99 -14.78 13.02
CA ASP A 383 -3.85 -15.71 13.19
C ASP A 383 -3.20 -15.96 11.84
N ARG A 384 -1.94 -15.54 11.66
CA ARG A 384 -1.27 -15.61 10.36
C ARG A 384 -0.95 -17.05 9.89
N ARG A 385 -1.16 -18.06 10.74
CA ARG A 385 -1.00 -19.48 10.37
C ARG A 385 -2.26 -20.07 9.74
N SER A 386 -3.44 -19.52 10.07
CA SER A 386 -4.73 -20.14 9.73
C SER A 386 -5.79 -19.18 9.17
N GLY A 387 -5.54 -17.87 9.18
CA GLY A 387 -6.50 -16.85 8.78
C GLY A 387 -7.69 -16.67 9.75
N LYS A 388 -7.72 -17.39 10.87
CA LYS A 388 -8.82 -17.29 11.84
C LYS A 388 -8.76 -15.96 12.60
N PRO A 389 -9.89 -15.24 12.76
CA PRO A 389 -9.94 -14.02 13.53
C PRO A 389 -9.53 -14.23 15.00
N LEU A 390 -8.60 -13.40 15.48
CA LEU A 390 -8.20 -13.34 16.90
C LEU A 390 -9.11 -12.41 17.71
N ILE A 391 -9.65 -11.40 17.05
CA ILE A 391 -10.76 -10.58 17.52
C ILE A 391 -12.00 -11.04 16.77
N PRO A 392 -13.13 -11.35 17.45
CA PRO A 392 -14.31 -11.88 16.78
C PRO A 392 -14.82 -10.98 15.65
N VAL A 393 -15.24 -11.61 14.56
CA VAL A 393 -15.88 -10.98 13.40
C VAL A 393 -17.31 -11.53 13.31
N VAL A 394 -18.26 -10.66 12.99
CA VAL A 394 -19.67 -10.99 12.79
C VAL A 394 -20.12 -10.54 11.41
N GLU A 395 -21.04 -11.30 10.84
CA GLU A 395 -21.70 -10.92 9.59
C GLU A 395 -22.83 -9.92 9.88
N ARG A 396 -22.80 -8.76 9.19
CA ARG A 396 -23.81 -7.70 9.31
C ARG A 396 -24.63 -7.59 8.04
N PRO A 397 -25.97 -7.46 8.14
CA PRO A 397 -26.82 -7.29 6.98
C PRO A 397 -26.45 -6.07 6.13
N VAL A 398 -26.60 -6.19 4.82
CA VAL A 398 -26.32 -5.15 3.81
C VAL A 398 -27.61 -4.86 3.02
N PRO A 399 -27.88 -3.60 2.66
CA PRO A 399 -29.01 -3.25 1.79
C PRO A 399 -28.91 -3.92 0.42
N ALA A 400 -30.06 -4.29 -0.16
CA ALA A 400 -30.10 -4.78 -1.53
C ALA A 400 -29.74 -3.67 -2.53
N SER A 401 -29.07 -4.06 -3.63
CA SER A 401 -28.86 -3.18 -4.77
C SER A 401 -30.16 -2.94 -5.55
N ASP A 402 -30.33 -1.75 -6.13
CA ASP A 402 -31.42 -1.43 -7.07
C ASP A 402 -30.94 -1.42 -8.53
N VAL A 403 -29.69 -1.79 -8.77
CA VAL A 403 -29.08 -1.86 -10.11
C VAL A 403 -29.55 -3.14 -10.82
N PRO A 404 -30.07 -3.05 -12.06
CA PRO A 404 -30.53 -4.22 -12.80
C PRO A 404 -29.44 -5.29 -12.93
N GLY A 405 -29.79 -6.53 -12.56
CA GLY A 405 -28.88 -7.69 -12.63
C GLY A 405 -27.91 -7.81 -11.47
N GLU A 406 -27.72 -6.77 -10.64
CA GLU A 406 -26.80 -6.81 -9.51
C GLU A 406 -27.45 -7.42 -8.27
N GLN A 407 -26.69 -8.23 -7.56
CA GLN A 407 -27.08 -8.86 -6.28
C GLN A 407 -26.02 -8.54 -5.25
N ALA A 408 -26.23 -7.51 -4.43
CA ALA A 408 -25.37 -7.28 -3.29
C ALA A 408 -25.31 -8.51 -2.40
N TRP A 409 -24.10 -8.85 -1.90
CA TRP A 409 -23.98 -9.95 -0.94
C TRP A 409 -24.77 -9.61 0.33
N PRO A 410 -25.58 -10.53 0.87
CA PRO A 410 -26.56 -10.18 1.90
C PRO A 410 -25.96 -9.72 3.23
N THR A 411 -24.71 -10.08 3.51
CA THR A 411 -24.00 -9.69 4.73
C THR A 411 -22.56 -9.31 4.43
N GLN A 412 -21.93 -8.56 5.34
CA GLN A 412 -20.50 -8.23 5.25
C GLN A 412 -19.82 -8.45 6.61
N PRO A 413 -18.55 -8.92 6.62
CA PRO A 413 -17.79 -9.15 7.82
C PRO A 413 -17.45 -7.85 8.52
N ALA A 414 -17.73 -7.77 9.83
CA ALA A 414 -17.37 -6.65 10.67
C ALA A 414 -16.73 -7.13 11.97
N PRO A 415 -15.54 -6.64 12.36
CA PRO A 415 -14.97 -6.94 13.66
C PRO A 415 -15.85 -6.34 14.76
N VAL A 416 -16.03 -7.06 15.88
CA VAL A 416 -16.79 -6.54 17.02
C VAL A 416 -16.06 -5.40 17.71
N ARG A 417 -14.75 -5.33 17.53
CA ARG A 417 -13.83 -4.26 17.98
C ARG A 417 -12.51 -4.33 17.20
N PRO A 418 -11.73 -3.22 17.11
CA PRO A 418 -12.13 -1.88 17.52
C PRO A 418 -13.32 -1.36 16.73
N ALA A 419 -13.87 -0.23 17.16
CA ALA A 419 -14.78 0.54 16.30
C ALA A 419 -14.07 0.90 14.98
N PRO A 420 -14.83 1.13 13.88
CA PRO A 420 -14.24 1.56 12.61
C PRO A 420 -13.35 2.79 12.79
N TYR A 421 -12.18 2.79 12.13
CA TYR A 421 -11.28 3.94 12.14
C TYR A 421 -11.65 4.99 11.09
N ALA A 422 -12.62 4.73 10.23
CA ALA A 422 -13.17 5.65 9.24
C ALA A 422 -14.69 5.75 9.37
N ARG A 423 -15.27 6.85 8.86
CA ARG A 423 -16.73 7.09 8.84
C ARG A 423 -17.42 6.01 8.02
N GLN A 424 -18.53 5.48 8.55
CA GLN A 424 -19.31 4.41 7.95
C GLN A 424 -20.70 4.84 7.49
N THR A 425 -21.19 5.96 8.00
CA THR A 425 -22.58 6.41 7.79
C THR A 425 -22.62 7.88 7.44
N PHE A 426 -23.68 8.28 6.74
CA PHE A 426 -23.94 9.68 6.46
C PHE A 426 -25.44 9.96 6.46
N SER A 427 -25.83 11.10 7.02
CA SER A 427 -27.19 11.65 7.05
C SER A 427 -27.14 13.17 6.90
N MET A 428 -28.29 13.81 6.75
CA MET A 428 -28.39 15.29 6.68
C MET A 428 -27.87 16.00 7.93
N ALA A 429 -27.81 15.30 9.09
CA ALA A 429 -27.22 15.84 10.31
C ALA A 429 -25.70 15.91 10.25
N ASP A 430 -25.08 15.14 9.35
CA ASP A 430 -23.64 15.07 9.17
C ASP A 430 -23.10 16.10 8.14
N ILE A 431 -23.94 16.95 7.58
CA ILE A 431 -23.52 18.02 6.68
C ILE A 431 -22.59 18.99 7.42
N ALA A 432 -21.48 19.35 6.78
CA ALA A 432 -20.49 20.28 7.32
C ALA A 432 -21.09 21.65 7.64
N THR A 433 -20.89 22.11 8.87
CA THR A 433 -21.30 23.43 9.36
C THR A 433 -20.09 24.33 9.66
N VAL A 434 -18.95 24.01 9.04
CA VAL A 434 -17.68 24.75 9.26
C VAL A 434 -17.80 26.21 8.85
N THR A 435 -18.51 26.48 7.74
CA THR A 435 -18.97 27.83 7.38
C THR A 435 -20.41 27.79 6.87
N PRO A 436 -21.18 28.87 7.01
CA PRO A 436 -22.56 28.93 6.50
C PRO A 436 -22.67 28.66 5.00
N GLU A 437 -21.70 29.15 4.23
CA GLU A 437 -21.68 28.99 2.77
C GLU A 437 -21.47 27.51 2.37
N LEU A 438 -20.56 26.81 3.05
CA LEU A 438 -20.34 25.39 2.83
C LEU A 438 -21.57 24.57 3.20
N GLU A 439 -22.18 24.86 4.35
CA GLU A 439 -23.40 24.19 4.79
C GLU A 439 -24.53 24.37 3.77
N GLN A 440 -24.78 25.61 3.34
CA GLN A 440 -25.82 25.92 2.35
C GLN A 440 -25.55 25.21 1.02
N TYR A 441 -24.31 25.27 0.51
CA TYR A 441 -23.91 24.58 -0.72
C TYR A 441 -24.20 23.09 -0.64
N CYS A 442 -23.71 22.41 0.40
CA CYS A 442 -23.82 20.97 0.53
C CYS A 442 -25.26 20.51 0.79
N ARG A 443 -26.04 21.23 1.61
CA ARG A 443 -27.46 20.94 1.80
C ARG A 443 -28.25 21.09 0.51
N ASN A 444 -28.05 22.18 -0.22
CA ASN A 444 -28.72 22.43 -1.50
C ASN A 444 -28.35 21.37 -2.52
N TRP A 445 -27.07 20.97 -2.60
CA TRP A 445 -26.62 19.93 -3.52
C TRP A 445 -27.29 18.58 -3.26
N VAL A 446 -27.32 18.15 -2.00
CA VAL A 446 -27.97 16.88 -1.60
C VAL A 446 -29.47 16.91 -1.85
N THR A 447 -30.16 18.00 -1.43
CA THR A 447 -31.62 18.08 -1.50
C THR A 447 -32.15 18.29 -2.92
N SER A 448 -31.50 19.15 -3.73
CA SER A 448 -31.93 19.45 -5.10
C SER A 448 -31.82 18.23 -6.03
N LEU A 449 -30.87 17.32 -5.75
CA LEU A 449 -30.68 16.10 -6.54
C LEU A 449 -31.29 14.85 -5.88
N GLY A 450 -31.95 14.99 -4.72
CA GLY A 450 -32.59 13.87 -4.03
C GLY A 450 -31.65 12.72 -3.74
N MET A 451 -30.42 13.01 -3.29
CA MET A 451 -29.39 12.00 -3.11
C MET A 451 -29.74 11.00 -2.03
N ARG A 452 -29.46 9.71 -2.28
CA ARG A 452 -29.54 8.64 -1.28
C ARG A 452 -28.36 8.74 -0.34
N MET A 453 -28.57 8.44 0.94
CA MET A 453 -27.56 8.39 1.99
C MET A 453 -27.92 7.32 3.00
N GLY A 454 -26.96 6.80 3.77
CA GLY A 454 -27.26 5.76 4.72
C GLY A 454 -26.04 5.21 5.47
N GLY A 455 -26.20 3.94 5.87
CA GLY A 455 -25.21 3.19 6.64
C GLY A 455 -24.11 2.54 5.80
N PRO A 456 -23.29 1.70 6.46
CA PRO A 456 -22.20 1.03 5.79
C PRO A 456 -22.71 0.13 4.67
N TYR A 457 -21.91 0.00 3.61
CA TYR A 457 -22.20 -0.84 2.46
C TYR A 457 -23.52 -0.50 1.74
N LEU A 458 -23.93 0.79 1.72
CA LEU A 458 -25.02 1.24 0.86
C LEU A 458 -24.60 1.07 -0.61
N PRO A 459 -25.28 0.22 -1.43
CA PRO A 459 -24.91 0.04 -2.83
C PRO A 459 -25.08 1.33 -3.64
N ILE A 460 -24.22 1.53 -4.63
CA ILE A 460 -24.36 2.61 -5.59
C ILE A 460 -25.72 2.45 -6.30
N GLY A 461 -26.51 3.52 -6.35
CA GLY A 461 -27.87 3.48 -6.89
C GLY A 461 -27.93 3.54 -8.41
N HIS A 462 -28.97 2.91 -8.97
CA HIS A 462 -29.35 3.08 -10.38
C HIS A 462 -30.36 4.23 -10.55
N LYS A 463 -31.31 4.33 -9.64
CA LYS A 463 -32.43 5.29 -9.73
C LYS A 463 -32.10 6.68 -9.22
N ALA A 464 -31.11 6.79 -8.34
CA ALA A 464 -30.72 8.05 -7.73
C ALA A 464 -29.22 8.08 -7.41
N LEU A 465 -28.66 9.29 -7.39
CA LEU A 465 -27.33 9.53 -6.86
C LEU A 465 -27.22 9.04 -5.43
N THR A 466 -26.14 8.35 -5.10
CA THR A 466 -25.88 7.77 -3.77
C THR A 466 -24.62 8.35 -3.18
N ILE A 467 -24.69 8.81 -1.94
CA ILE A 467 -23.52 9.21 -1.16
C ILE A 467 -23.03 8.00 -0.39
N THR A 468 -21.78 7.54 -0.64
CA THR A 468 -21.17 6.39 0.00
C THR A 468 -20.09 6.80 1.01
N PHE A 469 -20.03 6.11 2.16
CA PHE A 469 -18.99 6.22 3.17
C PHE A 469 -18.58 4.82 3.67
N PRO A 470 -17.23 4.54 3.75
CA PRO A 470 -16.14 5.34 3.16
C PRO A 470 -16.36 5.57 1.66
N GLY A 471 -15.73 6.61 1.10
CA GLY A 471 -15.69 6.78 -0.35
C GLY A 471 -14.63 5.88 -1.00
N HIS A 472 -14.43 5.95 -2.32
CA HIS A 472 -13.51 5.07 -3.08
C HIS A 472 -12.03 5.20 -2.67
N LEU A 473 -11.61 6.36 -2.15
CA LEU A 473 -10.28 6.47 -1.57
C LEU A 473 -10.15 5.58 -0.32
N GLY A 474 -11.29 5.31 0.32
CA GLY A 474 -11.42 4.44 1.45
C GLY A 474 -10.99 5.06 2.77
N GLY A 475 -11.15 4.30 3.84
CA GLY A 475 -10.62 4.62 5.15
C GLY A 475 -9.09 4.60 5.11
N ALA A 476 -8.46 3.44 4.99
CA ALA A 476 -7.03 3.32 4.70
C ALA A 476 -6.80 3.00 3.22
N ASN A 477 -5.61 3.33 2.72
CA ASN A 477 -5.21 3.04 1.36
C ASN A 477 -3.82 2.36 1.34
N TRP A 478 -3.14 2.28 0.20
CA TRP A 478 -1.85 1.58 0.03
C TRP A 478 -0.77 2.00 1.07
N GLY A 479 -0.89 3.17 1.66
CA GLY A 479 -0.03 3.60 2.75
C GLY A 479 -0.13 2.73 4.01
N GLY A 480 -1.28 2.08 4.25
CA GLY A 480 -1.50 1.12 5.33
C GLY A 480 -1.29 1.67 6.74
N ALA A 481 -0.73 0.86 7.64
CA ALA A 481 -0.50 1.19 9.04
C ALA A 481 0.96 0.98 9.45
N SER A 482 1.42 1.58 10.54
CA SER A 482 2.67 1.23 11.24
C SER A 482 2.38 0.65 12.62
N PHE A 483 3.32 -0.09 13.20
CA PHE A 483 3.12 -0.77 14.47
C PHE A 483 4.30 -0.56 15.41
N ASP A 484 4.04 -0.17 16.64
CA ASP A 484 5.02 -0.12 17.72
C ASP A 484 4.93 -1.40 18.56
N PRO A 485 5.87 -2.34 18.42
CA PRO A 485 5.83 -3.63 19.11
C PRO A 485 6.06 -3.52 20.63
N THR A 486 6.71 -2.44 21.08
CA THR A 486 6.97 -2.19 22.49
C THR A 486 5.71 -1.76 23.22
N ARG A 487 4.88 -0.94 22.54
CA ARG A 487 3.66 -0.39 23.10
C ARG A 487 2.41 -1.16 22.71
N GLY A 488 2.49 -2.04 21.71
CA GLY A 488 1.35 -2.77 21.15
C GLY A 488 0.37 -1.88 20.39
N LEU A 489 0.85 -0.77 19.83
CA LEU A 489 0.03 0.25 19.17
C LEU A 489 0.20 0.20 17.66
N LEU A 490 -0.93 0.12 16.96
CA LEU A 490 -1.02 0.27 15.52
C LEU A 490 -1.51 1.68 15.19
N PHE A 491 -0.80 2.36 14.27
CA PHE A 491 -1.14 3.70 13.80
C PHE A 491 -1.64 3.62 12.37
N VAL A 492 -2.89 4.02 12.14
CA VAL A 492 -3.53 4.03 10.83
C VAL A 492 -4.06 5.43 10.53
N ASN A 493 -3.74 5.96 9.35
CA ASN A 493 -4.35 7.18 8.85
C ASN A 493 -5.54 6.84 7.96
N SER A 494 -6.58 7.65 8.05
CA SER A 494 -7.80 7.51 7.26
C SER A 494 -8.19 8.80 6.55
N SER A 495 -8.76 8.65 5.36
CA SER A 495 -9.46 9.70 4.65
C SER A 495 -10.96 9.56 4.90
N ASP A 496 -11.58 10.60 5.46
CA ASP A 496 -12.99 10.62 5.76
C ASP A 496 -13.72 11.59 4.83
N PHE A 497 -13.82 11.26 3.56
CA PHE A 497 -14.74 11.94 2.64
C PHE A 497 -15.48 10.93 1.74
N GLY A 498 -16.74 11.28 1.43
CA GLY A 498 -17.61 10.42 0.67
C GLY A 498 -17.42 10.55 -0.84
N HIS A 499 -18.06 9.64 -1.55
CA HIS A 499 -18.29 9.77 -3.00
C HIS A 499 -19.77 9.85 -3.31
N VAL A 500 -20.08 10.53 -4.41
CA VAL A 500 -21.42 10.62 -4.99
C VAL A 500 -21.41 9.86 -6.29
N GLU A 501 -22.23 8.85 -6.42
CA GLU A 501 -22.28 8.01 -7.60
C GLU A 501 -23.68 7.57 -7.97
N GLN A 502 -23.83 7.25 -9.26
CA GLN A 502 -25.03 6.63 -9.82
C GLN A 502 -24.58 5.78 -11.01
N LEU A 503 -25.12 4.57 -11.12
CA LEU A 503 -24.92 3.71 -12.28
C LEU A 503 -26.06 3.89 -13.28
N ALA A 504 -25.72 4.16 -14.54
CA ALA A 504 -26.71 4.27 -15.59
C ALA A 504 -26.27 3.50 -16.85
N PRO A 505 -27.25 3.02 -17.65
CA PRO A 505 -26.95 2.31 -18.87
C PRO A 505 -26.33 3.25 -19.92
N ARG A 506 -25.37 2.72 -20.67
CA ARG A 506 -24.91 3.28 -21.94
C ARG A 506 -25.84 2.84 -23.08
N GLU A 507 -25.62 3.41 -24.27
CA GLU A 507 -26.36 3.04 -25.48
C GLU A 507 -26.17 1.55 -25.85
N ASP A 508 -25.02 0.97 -25.54
CA ASP A 508 -24.69 -0.45 -25.75
C ASP A 508 -25.25 -1.38 -24.66
N GLY A 509 -25.99 -0.86 -23.68
CA GLY A 509 -26.55 -1.61 -22.56
C GLY A 509 -25.57 -1.88 -21.42
N THR A 510 -24.29 -1.52 -21.55
CA THR A 510 -23.34 -1.57 -20.44
C THR A 510 -23.61 -0.46 -19.44
N LEU A 511 -23.16 -0.64 -18.19
CA LEU A 511 -23.32 0.38 -17.15
C LEU A 511 -22.09 1.30 -17.08
N THR A 512 -22.32 2.53 -16.69
CA THR A 512 -21.28 3.53 -16.41
C THR A 512 -21.70 4.41 -15.25
N THR A 513 -20.76 5.14 -14.65
CA THR A 513 -21.07 6.27 -13.77
C THR A 513 -21.69 7.41 -14.60
N ALA A 514 -22.88 7.85 -14.24
CA ALA A 514 -23.82 8.43 -15.21
C ALA A 514 -24.11 9.91 -15.07
N SER A 515 -23.46 10.66 -14.20
CA SER A 515 -23.86 12.05 -13.98
C SER A 515 -22.65 12.97 -13.85
N PRO A 516 -22.70 14.20 -14.39
CA PRO A 516 -21.68 15.22 -14.10
C PRO A 516 -21.64 15.60 -12.61
N ALA A 517 -22.62 15.16 -11.81
CA ALA A 517 -22.63 15.32 -10.36
C ALA A 517 -21.87 14.21 -9.62
N THR A 518 -21.43 13.14 -10.31
CA THR A 518 -20.62 12.08 -9.70
C THR A 518 -19.22 12.57 -9.35
N GLY A 519 -18.62 11.94 -8.33
CA GLY A 519 -17.28 12.23 -7.87
C GLY A 519 -17.20 12.41 -6.35
N ARG A 520 -16.20 13.12 -5.91
CA ARG A 520 -15.98 13.35 -4.48
C ARG A 520 -17.08 14.22 -3.86
N PHE A 521 -17.58 13.83 -2.70
CA PHE A 521 -18.59 14.58 -1.95
C PHE A 521 -17.96 15.82 -1.28
N MET A 522 -17.67 16.84 -2.10
CA MET A 522 -16.99 18.07 -1.67
C MET A 522 -17.40 19.28 -2.50
N GLU A 523 -17.30 20.46 -1.93
CA GLU A 523 -17.41 21.72 -2.64
C GLU A 523 -16.27 21.85 -3.66
N ARG A 524 -16.58 22.27 -4.90
CA ARG A 524 -15.70 22.13 -6.06
C ARG A 524 -14.52 23.11 -6.11
N GLU A 525 -14.71 24.34 -5.65
CA GLU A 525 -13.68 25.40 -5.75
C GLU A 525 -12.64 25.29 -4.63
N LYS A 526 -13.13 25.29 -3.40
CA LYS A 526 -12.28 25.23 -2.19
C LYS A 526 -11.84 23.80 -1.87
N ARG A 527 -12.51 22.80 -2.48
CA ARG A 527 -12.29 21.36 -2.25
C ARG A 527 -12.48 20.99 -0.77
N TRP A 528 -13.50 21.55 -0.15
CA TRP A 528 -13.88 21.23 1.21
C TRP A 528 -14.91 20.09 1.21
N PRO A 529 -14.66 19.01 1.94
CA PRO A 529 -15.65 17.93 2.06
C PRO A 529 -16.98 18.41 2.65
N CYS A 530 -18.07 17.86 2.13
CA CYS A 530 -19.42 18.25 2.53
C CYS A 530 -19.89 17.63 3.85
N GLN A 531 -19.16 16.68 4.43
CA GLN A 531 -19.47 16.16 5.76
C GLN A 531 -18.73 16.91 6.86
N GLN A 532 -19.26 16.83 8.09
CA GLN A 532 -18.58 17.34 9.29
C GLN A 532 -17.16 16.78 9.42
N PRO A 533 -16.19 17.59 9.86
CA PRO A 533 -14.87 17.08 10.23
C PRO A 533 -14.95 15.95 11.29
N PRO A 534 -13.95 15.06 11.39
CA PRO A 534 -12.67 15.14 10.68
C PRO A 534 -12.78 14.73 9.20
N TRP A 535 -12.01 15.41 8.35
CA TRP A 535 -11.86 15.04 6.92
C TRP A 535 -10.71 14.08 6.68
N GLY A 536 -9.92 13.84 7.70
CA GLY A 536 -8.87 12.86 7.78
C GLY A 536 -8.33 12.77 9.19
N SER A 537 -7.91 11.56 9.57
CA SER A 537 -7.51 11.24 10.94
C SER A 537 -6.24 10.41 10.97
N LEU A 538 -5.52 10.49 12.09
CA LEU A 538 -4.55 9.49 12.53
C LEU A 538 -5.10 8.83 13.78
N THR A 539 -5.21 7.51 13.76
CA THR A 539 -5.79 6.71 14.85
C THR A 539 -4.75 5.74 15.41
N ALA A 540 -4.57 5.73 16.72
CA ALA A 540 -3.79 4.70 17.42
C ALA A 540 -4.72 3.66 18.03
N ILE A 541 -4.42 2.40 17.78
CA ILE A 541 -5.21 1.24 18.20
C ILE A 541 -4.34 0.31 19.02
N ASP A 542 -4.76 0.00 20.26
CA ASP A 542 -4.19 -1.12 21.02
C ASP A 542 -4.70 -2.42 20.38
N VAL A 543 -3.85 -3.06 19.58
CA VAL A 543 -4.25 -4.26 18.82
C VAL A 543 -4.48 -5.47 19.71
N HIS A 544 -3.95 -5.49 20.93
CA HIS A 544 -4.08 -6.59 21.86
C HIS A 544 -5.46 -6.58 22.52
N LYS A 545 -5.99 -5.38 22.81
CA LYS A 545 -7.33 -5.18 23.36
C LYS A 545 -8.40 -5.01 22.27
N GLY A 546 -7.99 -4.52 21.10
CA GLY A 546 -8.91 -4.10 20.04
C GLY A 546 -9.64 -2.81 20.43
N GLU A 547 -8.91 -1.81 20.91
CA GLU A 547 -9.46 -0.54 21.39
C GLU A 547 -8.72 0.63 20.75
N ILE A 548 -9.47 1.67 20.37
CA ILE A 548 -8.89 2.93 19.93
C ILE A 548 -8.39 3.67 21.18
N LEU A 549 -7.06 3.90 21.24
CA LEU A 549 -6.45 4.64 22.33
C LEU A 549 -6.67 6.16 22.15
N TRP A 550 -6.43 6.64 20.93
CA TRP A 550 -6.68 8.03 20.56
C TRP A 550 -6.95 8.15 19.05
N ARG A 551 -7.64 9.20 18.67
CA ARG A 551 -7.85 9.65 17.29
C ARG A 551 -7.61 11.14 17.23
N LYS A 552 -6.81 11.61 16.26
CA LYS A 552 -6.48 13.01 16.04
C LYS A 552 -6.80 13.43 14.61
N ASN A 553 -7.22 14.67 14.45
CA ASN A 553 -7.32 15.28 13.14
C ASN A 553 -5.93 15.26 12.49
N LEU A 554 -5.85 14.77 11.26
CA LEU A 554 -4.61 14.74 10.50
C LEU A 554 -4.71 15.72 9.34
N GLY A 555 -4.06 16.87 9.49
CA GLY A 555 -4.08 17.95 8.51
C GLY A 555 -4.87 19.16 8.94
N VAL A 556 -4.56 20.30 8.33
CA VAL A 556 -5.23 21.58 8.54
C VAL A 556 -5.71 22.18 7.23
N THR A 557 -6.81 22.92 7.27
CA THR A 557 -7.37 23.64 6.13
C THR A 557 -6.94 25.09 6.19
N ASP A 558 -5.84 25.45 5.53
CA ASP A 558 -5.14 26.75 5.64
C ASP A 558 -6.02 27.95 5.22
N ASN A 559 -7.03 27.75 4.39
CA ASN A 559 -7.94 28.80 3.93
C ASN A 559 -9.21 28.96 4.79
N LEU A 560 -9.27 28.29 5.95
CA LEU A 560 -10.24 28.55 6.99
C LEU A 560 -9.66 29.47 8.08
N PRO A 561 -10.52 30.19 8.84
CA PRO A 561 -10.06 30.87 10.04
C PRO A 561 -9.33 29.93 11.00
N ALA A 562 -8.30 30.39 11.67
CA ALA A 562 -7.43 29.56 12.52
C ALA A 562 -8.21 28.71 13.55
N ALA A 563 -9.27 29.27 14.15
CA ALA A 563 -10.12 28.55 15.11
C ALA A 563 -10.92 27.38 14.48
N LEU A 564 -11.08 27.33 13.15
CA LEU A 564 -11.84 26.33 12.41
C LEU A 564 -10.95 25.45 11.52
N SER A 565 -9.66 25.72 11.47
CA SER A 565 -8.73 25.09 10.51
C SER A 565 -8.33 23.67 10.87
N ASP A 566 -8.49 23.22 12.12
CA ASP A 566 -8.19 21.85 12.58
C ASP A 566 -9.29 20.87 12.17
N THR A 567 -9.43 20.69 10.87
CA THR A 567 -10.47 19.84 10.27
C THR A 567 -9.99 18.43 9.96
N GLY A 568 -8.69 18.15 10.03
CA GLY A 568 -8.11 17.06 9.26
C GLY A 568 -8.15 17.35 7.75
N ARG A 569 -7.45 16.54 6.96
CA ARG A 569 -7.44 16.65 5.50
C ARG A 569 -7.45 15.27 4.86
N PRO A 570 -7.99 15.12 3.66
CA PRO A 570 -7.81 13.92 2.86
C PRO A 570 -6.32 13.54 2.80
N ASN A 571 -6.03 12.26 2.97
CA ASN A 571 -4.67 11.80 3.10
C ASN A 571 -4.45 10.43 2.41
N ILE A 572 -3.23 10.22 1.92
CA ILE A 572 -2.76 8.97 1.34
C ILE A 572 -1.24 8.91 1.52
N GLY A 573 -0.71 7.74 1.70
CA GLY A 573 0.63 7.50 2.20
C GLY A 573 0.55 6.84 3.57
N GLY A 574 1.65 6.68 4.26
CA GLY A 574 1.67 5.96 5.53
C GLY A 574 2.51 6.63 6.61
N SER A 575 2.38 6.12 7.83
CA SER A 575 3.20 6.48 8.98
C SER A 575 4.35 5.51 9.17
N ILE A 576 5.34 5.92 9.97
CA ILE A 576 6.33 5.06 10.61
C ILE A 576 6.35 5.32 12.11
N SER A 577 6.77 4.32 12.89
CA SER A 577 7.00 4.46 14.32
C SER A 577 8.47 4.20 14.68
N THR A 578 8.91 4.72 15.83
CA THR A 578 10.27 4.54 16.33
C THR A 578 10.28 3.97 17.73
N ALA A 579 11.38 3.34 18.13
CA ALA A 579 11.54 2.78 19.48
C ALA A 579 11.41 3.85 20.58
N SER A 580 11.76 5.10 20.30
CA SER A 580 11.57 6.24 21.22
C SER A 580 10.11 6.60 21.44
N GLY A 581 9.18 6.16 20.58
CA GLY A 581 7.75 6.48 20.65
C GLY A 581 7.35 7.73 19.86
N VAL A 582 8.09 8.06 18.81
CA VAL A 582 7.72 9.09 17.84
C VAL A 582 7.08 8.44 16.62
N VAL A 583 5.98 9.00 16.14
CA VAL A 583 5.28 8.60 14.90
C VAL A 583 5.42 9.69 13.86
N PHE A 584 6.06 9.39 12.72
CA PHE A 584 6.22 10.35 11.63
C PHE A 584 5.23 10.07 10.51
N ILE A 585 4.63 11.12 9.95
CA ILE A 585 3.68 11.04 8.84
C ILE A 585 3.62 12.35 8.04
N GLY A 586 3.59 12.23 6.70
CA GLY A 586 3.15 13.30 5.79
C GLY A 586 1.70 13.10 5.42
N ALA A 587 1.44 12.38 4.35
CA ALA A 587 0.16 11.86 3.85
C ALA A 587 -0.87 12.89 3.37
N THR A 588 -1.03 14.00 4.05
CA THR A 588 -2.08 15.01 3.82
C THR A 588 -1.80 15.92 2.63
N ASP A 589 -2.86 16.50 2.07
CA ASP A 589 -2.78 17.47 0.98
C ASP A 589 -2.49 18.92 1.45
N ASP A 590 -2.09 19.10 2.70
CA ASP A 590 -1.73 20.40 3.31
C ASP A 590 -0.22 20.71 3.31
N ALA A 591 0.58 19.88 2.63
CA ALA A 591 2.04 20.01 2.49
C ALA A 591 2.78 20.11 3.84
N ARG A 592 2.38 19.30 4.83
CA ARG A 592 3.05 19.25 6.13
C ARG A 592 3.57 17.85 6.44
N PHE A 593 4.76 17.81 6.98
CA PHE A 593 5.36 16.63 7.60
C PHE A 593 5.31 16.79 9.12
N ARG A 594 4.86 15.75 9.81
CA ARG A 594 4.54 15.83 11.25
C ARG A 594 5.16 14.69 12.04
N ALA A 595 5.46 14.98 13.31
CA ALA A 595 5.78 13.98 14.33
C ALA A 595 4.75 14.04 15.45
N PHE A 596 4.29 12.86 15.88
CA PHE A 596 3.34 12.69 16.98
C PHE A 596 3.93 11.84 18.08
N ASP A 597 3.50 12.09 19.32
CA ASP A 597 3.74 11.19 20.44
C ASP A 597 2.87 9.93 20.31
N ALA A 598 3.48 8.78 20.37
CA ALA A 598 2.81 7.49 20.14
C ALA A 598 1.71 7.19 21.18
N ARG A 599 1.85 7.67 22.44
CA ARG A 599 0.93 7.37 23.53
C ARG A 599 -0.26 8.32 23.59
N SER A 600 -0.01 9.61 23.37
CA SER A 600 -1.02 10.67 23.54
C SER A 600 -1.61 11.20 22.24
N GLY A 601 -0.92 10.96 21.11
CA GLY A 601 -1.26 11.60 19.84
C GLY A 601 -0.99 13.10 19.82
N ALA A 602 -0.23 13.63 20.77
CA ALA A 602 0.17 15.04 20.76
C ALA A 602 1.08 15.32 19.57
N THR A 603 0.85 16.41 18.85
CA THR A 603 1.75 16.88 17.81
C THR A 603 3.01 17.45 18.45
N LEU A 604 4.16 16.82 18.16
CA LEU A 604 5.46 17.19 18.73
C LEU A 604 6.24 18.13 17.81
N TRP A 605 6.05 17.98 16.49
CA TRP A 605 6.76 18.75 15.49
C TRP A 605 5.97 18.81 14.18
N THR A 606 6.09 19.93 13.47
CA THR A 606 5.49 20.12 12.14
C THR A 606 6.44 20.93 11.28
N TYR A 607 6.65 20.46 10.05
CA TYR A 607 7.42 21.17 9.03
C TYR A 607 6.58 21.37 7.78
N LYS A 608 6.51 22.61 7.26
CA LYS A 608 5.83 22.94 6.00
C LYS A 608 6.78 22.60 4.85
N LEU A 609 6.40 21.63 4.04
CA LEU A 609 7.12 21.22 2.83
C LEU A 609 6.74 22.09 1.63
N GLU A 610 7.50 22.00 0.55
CA GLU A 610 7.21 22.69 -0.72
C GLU A 610 5.95 22.13 -1.41
N ALA A 611 5.67 20.83 -1.22
CA ALA A 611 4.49 20.15 -1.74
C ALA A 611 4.02 19.08 -0.76
N SER A 612 2.83 18.53 -1.01
CA SER A 612 2.27 17.45 -0.21
C SER A 612 3.09 16.17 -0.32
N ALA A 613 3.34 15.51 0.81
CA ALA A 613 4.14 14.30 0.91
C ALA A 613 3.23 13.07 0.97
N HIS A 614 2.84 12.53 -0.16
CA HIS A 614 1.98 11.34 -0.27
C HIS A 614 2.76 10.02 -0.25
N ALA A 615 4.02 10.05 0.14
CA ALA A 615 4.88 8.88 0.36
C ALA A 615 4.85 8.44 1.83
N THR A 616 5.33 7.23 2.11
CA THR A 616 5.66 6.81 3.47
C THR A 616 7.07 7.29 3.81
N PRO A 617 7.30 7.93 4.96
CA PRO A 617 8.64 8.33 5.38
C PRO A 617 9.49 7.10 5.76
N ILE A 618 10.80 7.33 5.92
CA ILE A 618 11.74 6.37 6.52
C ILE A 618 12.59 7.07 7.58
N THR A 619 13.21 6.28 8.47
CA THR A 619 14.27 6.77 9.36
C THR A 619 15.42 5.78 9.38
N TYR A 620 16.63 6.28 9.39
CA TYR A 620 17.84 5.47 9.26
C TYR A 620 19.00 6.08 10.04
N LEU A 621 20.05 5.29 10.27
CA LEU A 621 21.30 5.73 10.87
C LEU A 621 22.34 5.93 9.78
N GLY A 622 22.90 7.15 9.69
CA GLY A 622 24.02 7.45 8.80
C GLY A 622 25.34 6.85 9.29
N LYS A 623 26.32 6.77 8.42
CA LYS A 623 27.70 6.34 8.77
C LYS A 623 28.37 7.26 9.79
N ASP A 624 27.90 8.49 9.87
CA ASP A 624 28.30 9.48 10.88
C ASP A 624 27.66 9.25 12.26
N GLY A 625 26.87 8.19 12.40
CA GLY A 625 26.20 7.83 13.64
C GLY A 625 24.97 8.67 13.98
N ARG A 626 24.51 9.55 13.07
CA ARG A 626 23.32 10.39 13.26
C ARG A 626 22.06 9.69 12.74
N GLN A 627 20.95 9.86 13.46
CA GLN A 627 19.64 9.44 12.96
C GLN A 627 19.05 10.49 12.03
N TYR A 628 18.62 10.04 10.86
CA TYR A 628 17.96 10.83 9.84
C TYR A 628 16.50 10.39 9.65
N VAL A 629 15.66 11.32 9.21
CA VAL A 629 14.28 11.04 8.78
C VAL A 629 14.09 11.60 7.37
N ALA A 630 13.62 10.78 6.43
CA ALA A 630 13.46 11.16 5.04
C ALA A 630 12.02 10.99 4.56
N ILE A 631 11.58 11.90 3.67
CA ILE A 631 10.28 11.83 3.01
C ILE A 631 10.34 12.41 1.60
N VAL A 632 9.63 11.77 0.66
CA VAL A 632 9.41 12.30 -0.70
C VAL A 632 8.17 13.19 -0.70
N ALA A 633 8.30 14.41 -1.22
CA ALA A 633 7.21 15.37 -1.27
C ALA A 633 7.13 16.04 -2.63
N THR A 634 6.14 15.66 -3.42
CA THR A 634 5.93 16.16 -4.79
C THR A 634 4.53 16.68 -5.05
N GLY A 635 3.56 16.36 -4.19
CA GLY A 635 2.14 16.55 -4.48
C GLY A 635 1.57 15.43 -5.37
N GLY A 636 0.45 15.69 -6.03
CA GLY A 636 -0.23 14.76 -6.93
C GLY A 636 -1.06 13.69 -6.21
N SER A 637 -0.83 12.40 -6.56
CA SER A 637 -1.57 11.27 -6.01
C SER A 637 -3.06 11.26 -6.39
N PHE A 638 -3.83 10.31 -5.88
CA PHE A 638 -5.30 10.29 -5.98
C PHE A 638 -5.98 11.49 -5.32
N LEU A 639 -5.25 12.28 -4.53
CA LEU A 639 -5.80 13.50 -3.90
C LEU A 639 -5.81 14.71 -4.84
N ASP A 640 -5.14 14.63 -5.98
CA ASP A 640 -5.01 15.74 -6.93
C ASP A 640 -4.44 17.02 -6.30
N SER A 641 -3.59 16.88 -5.28
CA SER A 641 -2.90 18.03 -4.70
C SER A 641 -1.96 18.65 -5.74
N PRO A 642 -1.65 19.95 -5.64
CA PRO A 642 -0.69 20.59 -6.54
C PRO A 642 0.63 19.83 -6.58
N ILE A 643 1.23 19.70 -7.78
CA ILE A 643 2.56 19.09 -7.96
C ILE A 643 3.54 20.25 -8.08
N ASP A 644 4.10 20.66 -6.96
CA ASP A 644 4.90 21.90 -6.85
C ASP A 644 6.36 21.65 -6.50
N SER A 645 6.78 20.37 -6.34
CA SER A 645 8.15 19.98 -6.01
C SER A 645 8.53 18.64 -6.63
N ASP A 646 9.81 18.35 -6.61
CA ASP A 646 10.43 17.07 -6.98
C ASP A 646 11.39 16.58 -5.88
N GLY A 647 11.15 17.01 -4.65
CA GLY A 647 12.09 16.89 -3.54
C GLY A 647 12.00 15.58 -2.75
N VAL A 648 13.19 15.06 -2.41
CA VAL A 648 13.40 14.16 -1.26
C VAL A 648 13.97 15.03 -0.14
N PHE A 649 13.23 15.16 0.95
CA PHE A 649 13.61 16.01 2.09
C PHE A 649 14.09 15.14 3.23
N VAL A 650 15.25 15.46 3.77
CA VAL A 650 15.87 14.73 4.88
C VAL A 650 16.17 15.67 6.03
N PHE A 651 15.84 15.19 7.23
CA PHE A 651 15.95 15.93 8.48
C PHE A 651 16.83 15.18 9.47
N ALA A 652 17.54 15.92 10.32
CA ALA A 652 18.32 15.40 11.43
C ALA A 652 18.30 16.39 12.61
N LEU A 653 18.72 15.91 13.78
CA LEU A 653 19.04 16.79 14.90
C LEU A 653 20.30 17.61 14.59
N PRO A 654 20.47 18.80 15.17
CA PRO A 654 21.64 19.66 14.99
C PRO A 654 22.95 18.96 15.29
#